data_2914196810789ce0660d5e6b7328f3d2
#
_entry.id   2914196810789ce0660d5e6b7328f3d2
#
_cell.length_a   1.000
_cell.length_b   1.000
_cell.length_c   1.000
_cell.angle_alpha   90.00
_cell.angle_beta   90.00
_cell.angle_gamma   90.00
#
_symmetry.space_group_name_H-M   'P 1'
#
loop_
_entity.id
_entity.type
_entity.pdbx_description
1 polymer ?
#
loop_
_entity_poly.entity_id
_entity_poly.type
_entity_poly.pdbx_seq_one_letter_code
_entity_poly.pdbx_strand_id
1 'polypeptide(L)'
;MEKKLVVVDGSSLLYRAFFGLPPLSYHGIPTNAVMGFLNMLYDIYKNFDPEYMAVSFDKNKQTFRSEVYKEYKATRKPAPPELVPQFALIREALRTLGAAVYEVDGYEGDDILGTLAARYEKELPVFIVTGDRDALQLATKDTTVYITQRGVSQMAAMTPEAVVEKYGITPRQVIDMKALMGDTADNIPGVPGVGEKTAAKLLSQYQTLDNLYGHVGEIKGAVGKKLAANKELAYLSYRLATIKTDVPFEATLEEMKQPVHFEEMMEFFHRLGLERIADRYSTLPRFRELAVSKKKEIQAAAVKLEEFPLHPDFTGKEVSLVLHMEGKAPFYHADLAVVGYGNHVYRALPERFEDVCMALAAAKHVIVQDSKSIYESDFPTEGIPFYDMTLVSYVLEPTRTTYPLSYMAELFGTSPVFPDHLDTEEEKSACICGFLLSLYATSLEHMKSNGVQSLFEKIESPLAAVLAEMEKAGIATDQKRWEAVCHELKVRERKLLSLIYEAAGEEFNVNSPKQLGVILFEKMGMPAGKKTKNGYSTAADVLEMLAKSYPFVKNILEYRTISKLISTYLEALPLLIRPETGRIHTSFNQTVTATGRLSSSDPNLQNIPVRTAEGRQIRSLFVPGPGYDCFISSDYSQVELRVLAHMSGDESLIRAFRNKEDIHRRTAAEVLGIPFEEVTSEQRSHAKAVNFGIIYGISDFGLANQLGISRGEAGTYIKKYFERYPYIHAFMKSMVEDAQKSGRAKTLFGRYRELPDIRSSNFNRRSFAERTAMNTPIQGTAADIMKLAMIEVSRRIKEEGYKSRVLLQVHDELVVEAVSEEKENLKTLLKETMESVVELKVPLIADVHEGKNWAEAK
;
A
#
# COMPACT_ATOMS: atom_id res chain seq x y z
N MET A 1 -17.42 -19.81 29.87
CA MET A 1 -17.52 -20.15 28.45
C MET A 1 -17.33 -21.64 28.30
N GLU A 2 -18.00 -22.25 27.32
CA GLU A 2 -17.90 -23.68 27.08
C GLU A 2 -16.52 -24.00 26.50
N LYS A 3 -15.81 -24.97 27.08
CA LYS A 3 -14.48 -25.38 26.61
C LYS A 3 -14.60 -26.01 25.23
N LYS A 4 -13.75 -25.62 24.30
CA LYS A 4 -13.76 -26.15 22.94
C LYS A 4 -12.35 -26.31 22.36
N LEU A 5 -12.19 -27.30 21.51
CA LEU A 5 -10.96 -27.56 20.75
C LEU A 5 -11.14 -27.05 19.31
N VAL A 6 -10.24 -26.20 18.87
CA VAL A 6 -10.14 -25.81 17.46
C VAL A 6 -8.91 -26.47 16.85
N VAL A 7 -9.13 -27.25 15.78
CA VAL A 7 -8.07 -27.94 15.03
C VAL A 7 -7.99 -27.34 13.65
N VAL A 8 -6.83 -26.81 13.28
CA VAL A 8 -6.62 -26.03 12.06
C VAL A 8 -5.74 -26.82 11.08
N ASP A 9 -6.18 -26.92 9.84
CA ASP A 9 -5.37 -27.40 8.74
C ASP A 9 -4.37 -26.35 8.30
N GLY A 10 -3.17 -26.42 8.85
CA GLY A 10 -2.11 -25.45 8.62
C GLY A 10 -1.61 -25.45 7.18
N SER A 11 -1.48 -26.63 6.56
CA SER A 11 -1.05 -26.79 5.17
C SER A 11 -2.02 -26.09 4.21
N SER A 12 -3.31 -26.42 4.30
CA SER A 12 -4.36 -25.86 3.44
C SER A 12 -4.47 -24.33 3.59
N LEU A 13 -4.49 -23.82 4.83
CA LEU A 13 -4.58 -22.40 5.08
C LEU A 13 -3.34 -21.65 4.58
N LEU A 14 -2.14 -22.18 4.77
CA LEU A 14 -0.89 -21.56 4.33
C LEU A 14 -0.79 -21.45 2.81
N TYR A 15 -1.10 -22.53 2.08
CA TYR A 15 -1.18 -22.48 0.63
C TYR A 15 -2.24 -21.49 0.14
N ARG A 16 -3.40 -21.46 0.78
CA ARG A 16 -4.47 -20.50 0.46
C ARG A 16 -4.04 -19.07 0.68
N ALA A 17 -3.35 -18.77 1.78
CA ALA A 17 -2.79 -17.47 2.07
C ALA A 17 -1.79 -17.03 1.00
N PHE A 18 -0.89 -17.93 0.61
CA PHE A 18 0.14 -17.67 -0.39
C PHE A 18 -0.45 -17.29 -1.76
N PHE A 19 -1.43 -18.05 -2.24
CA PHE A 19 -2.06 -17.81 -3.54
C PHE A 19 -3.17 -16.75 -3.51
N GLY A 20 -3.69 -16.43 -2.34
CA GLY A 20 -4.76 -15.45 -2.13
C GLY A 20 -4.29 -14.00 -2.04
N LEU A 21 -3.02 -13.79 -1.72
CA LEU A 21 -2.41 -12.47 -1.59
C LEU A 21 -1.34 -12.23 -2.68
N PRO A 22 -1.15 -10.99 -3.10
CA PRO A 22 -0.04 -10.65 -3.97
C PRO A 22 1.30 -10.96 -3.27
N PRO A 23 2.39 -11.16 -4.01
CA PRO A 23 3.70 -11.33 -3.43
C PRO A 23 4.07 -10.11 -2.56
N LEU A 24 4.31 -10.34 -1.29
CA LEU A 24 4.77 -9.36 -0.30
C LEU A 24 6.07 -9.86 0.30
N SER A 25 6.97 -8.93 0.61
CA SER A 25 8.21 -9.22 1.32
C SER A 25 8.58 -8.05 2.22
N TYR A 26 9.26 -8.37 3.32
CA TYR A 26 9.81 -7.39 4.25
C TYR A 26 11.31 -7.69 4.42
N HIS A 27 12.17 -6.72 4.17
CA HIS A 27 13.65 -6.89 4.14
C HIS A 27 14.11 -8.12 3.34
N GLY A 28 13.46 -8.39 2.20
CA GLY A 28 13.77 -9.55 1.34
C GLY A 28 13.20 -10.90 1.80
N ILE A 29 12.54 -10.96 2.95
CA ILE A 29 11.86 -12.16 3.46
C ILE A 29 10.43 -12.18 2.90
N PRO A 30 10.01 -13.23 2.18
CA PRO A 30 8.62 -13.35 1.73
C PRO A 30 7.67 -13.46 2.92
N THR A 31 6.60 -12.63 2.96
CA THR A 31 5.68 -12.54 4.12
C THR A 31 4.21 -12.67 3.76
N ASN A 32 3.85 -12.77 2.46
CA ASN A 32 2.45 -12.82 2.04
C ASN A 32 1.67 -13.99 2.63
N ALA A 33 2.25 -15.19 2.66
CA ALA A 33 1.60 -16.37 3.26
C ALA A 33 1.50 -16.23 4.78
N VAL A 34 2.54 -15.73 5.44
CA VAL A 34 2.55 -15.47 6.89
C VAL A 34 1.45 -14.47 7.25
N MET A 35 1.40 -13.34 6.56
CA MET A 35 0.39 -12.30 6.78
C MET A 35 -1.03 -12.83 6.56
N GLY A 36 -1.26 -13.57 5.47
CA GLY A 36 -2.56 -14.14 5.18
C GLY A 36 -2.99 -15.19 6.20
N PHE A 37 -2.07 -16.07 6.60
CA PHE A 37 -2.32 -17.10 7.60
C PHE A 37 -2.66 -16.48 8.97
N LEU A 38 -1.89 -15.50 9.43
CA LEU A 38 -2.13 -14.81 10.70
C LEU A 38 -3.47 -14.04 10.70
N ASN A 39 -3.87 -13.45 9.57
CA ASN A 39 -5.20 -12.87 9.47
C ASN A 39 -6.31 -13.91 9.60
N MET A 40 -6.16 -15.10 9.00
CA MET A 40 -7.12 -16.21 9.18
C MET A 40 -7.16 -16.68 10.63
N LEU A 41 -6.00 -16.81 11.25
CA LEU A 41 -5.89 -17.25 12.63
C LEU A 41 -6.48 -16.21 13.61
N TYR A 42 -6.31 -14.91 13.33
CA TYR A 42 -6.99 -13.84 14.08
C TYR A 42 -8.53 -14.00 14.03
N ASP A 43 -9.08 -14.26 12.85
CA ASP A 43 -10.53 -14.46 12.70
C ASP A 43 -11.00 -15.75 13.44
N ILE A 44 -10.15 -16.77 13.52
CA ILE A 44 -10.41 -17.98 14.31
C ILE A 44 -10.44 -17.62 15.80
N TYR A 45 -9.45 -16.91 16.33
CA TYR A 45 -9.43 -16.48 17.72
C TYR A 45 -10.64 -15.59 18.05
N LYS A 46 -10.96 -14.65 17.19
CA LYS A 46 -12.10 -13.72 17.36
C LYS A 46 -13.45 -14.43 17.38
N ASN A 47 -13.65 -15.41 16.51
CA ASN A 47 -14.96 -16.06 16.33
C ASN A 47 -15.18 -17.23 17.30
N PHE A 48 -14.11 -17.93 17.66
CA PHE A 48 -14.24 -19.15 18.47
C PHE A 48 -13.74 -18.99 19.90
N ASP A 49 -12.81 -18.08 20.14
CA ASP A 49 -12.13 -17.92 21.45
C ASP A 49 -11.76 -19.28 22.06
N PRO A 50 -10.87 -20.08 21.37
CA PRO A 50 -10.61 -21.46 21.71
C PRO A 50 -9.82 -21.59 23.01
N GLU A 51 -10.23 -22.48 23.93
CA GLU A 51 -9.41 -22.84 25.08
C GLU A 51 -8.23 -23.73 24.65
N TYR A 52 -8.48 -24.63 23.70
CA TYR A 52 -7.49 -25.55 23.14
C TYR A 52 -7.33 -25.29 21.65
N MET A 53 -6.08 -25.17 21.18
CA MET A 53 -5.78 -24.98 19.77
C MET A 53 -4.66 -25.92 19.28
N ALA A 54 -4.94 -26.62 18.20
CA ALA A 54 -4.00 -27.45 17.49
C ALA A 54 -3.94 -27.09 16.00
N VAL A 55 -2.75 -27.15 15.41
CA VAL A 55 -2.53 -26.90 13.98
C VAL A 55 -1.76 -28.10 13.40
N SER A 56 -2.27 -28.70 12.35
CA SER A 56 -1.60 -29.81 11.67
C SER A 56 -0.89 -29.35 10.40
N PHE A 57 0.26 -29.97 10.12
CA PHE A 57 0.97 -29.80 8.85
C PHE A 57 1.40 -31.15 8.27
N ASP A 58 1.53 -31.19 6.95
CA ASP A 58 2.20 -32.30 6.29
C ASP A 58 3.71 -32.22 6.57
N LYS A 59 4.30 -33.32 7.10
CA LYS A 59 5.73 -33.34 7.43
C LYS A 59 6.60 -33.63 6.20
N ASN A 60 6.20 -34.59 5.39
CA ASN A 60 6.90 -35.01 4.20
C ASN A 60 5.93 -35.54 3.11
N LYS A 61 6.46 -35.86 1.93
CA LYS A 61 5.65 -36.37 0.81
C LYS A 61 5.44 -37.88 0.87
N GLN A 62 6.19 -38.58 1.70
CA GLN A 62 6.14 -40.03 1.80
C GLN A 62 5.14 -40.39 2.88
N THR A 63 3.97 -40.89 2.48
CA THR A 63 2.87 -41.26 3.37
C THR A 63 2.42 -42.67 3.04
N PHE A 64 1.67 -43.32 3.94
CA PHE A 64 1.11 -44.67 3.69
C PHE A 64 0.30 -44.70 2.40
N ARG A 65 -0.31 -43.59 1.95
CA ARG A 65 -1.04 -43.49 0.68
C ARG A 65 -0.10 -43.60 -0.51
N SER A 66 1.05 -42.96 -0.46
CA SER A 66 2.07 -43.04 -1.51
C SER A 66 2.75 -44.43 -1.58
N GLU A 67 2.77 -45.16 -0.48
CA GLU A 67 3.21 -46.58 -0.45
C GLU A 67 2.20 -47.50 -1.10
N VAL A 68 0.90 -47.29 -0.86
CA VAL A 68 -0.19 -48.06 -1.45
C VAL A 68 -0.38 -47.76 -2.93
N TYR A 69 -0.19 -46.52 -3.34
CA TYR A 69 -0.37 -46.06 -4.72
C TYR A 69 0.68 -44.99 -5.08
N LYS A 70 1.69 -45.40 -5.86
CA LYS A 70 2.85 -44.54 -6.20
C LYS A 70 2.49 -43.26 -6.95
N GLU A 71 1.38 -43.27 -7.68
CA GLU A 71 0.92 -42.10 -8.44
C GLU A 71 0.08 -41.13 -7.61
N TYR A 72 -0.18 -41.43 -6.33
CA TYR A 72 -0.90 -40.55 -5.42
C TYR A 72 -0.18 -39.20 -5.29
N LYS A 73 -0.88 -38.10 -5.55
CA LYS A 73 -0.34 -36.75 -5.57
C LYS A 73 0.87 -36.48 -6.50
N ALA A 74 1.20 -37.43 -7.42
CA ALA A 74 2.35 -37.30 -8.31
C ALA A 74 2.26 -36.08 -9.26
N THR A 75 1.06 -35.63 -9.55
CA THR A 75 0.79 -34.45 -10.39
C THR A 75 0.96 -33.12 -9.66
N ARG A 76 1.09 -33.09 -8.33
CA ARG A 76 1.26 -31.88 -7.54
C ARG A 76 2.63 -31.28 -7.77
N LYS A 77 2.65 -29.99 -8.15
CA LYS A 77 3.90 -29.23 -8.30
C LYS A 77 4.59 -29.04 -6.94
N PRO A 78 5.92 -28.92 -6.91
CA PRO A 78 6.64 -28.59 -5.68
C PRO A 78 6.19 -27.22 -5.15
N ALA A 79 6.35 -27.01 -3.83
CA ALA A 79 6.06 -25.72 -3.23
C ALA A 79 6.88 -24.61 -3.90
N PRO A 80 6.28 -23.44 -4.18
CA PRO A 80 7.01 -22.29 -4.70
C PRO A 80 8.21 -21.94 -3.81
N PRO A 81 9.37 -21.56 -4.38
CA PRO A 81 10.56 -21.23 -3.59
C PRO A 81 10.30 -20.15 -2.52
N GLU A 82 9.43 -19.18 -2.82
CA GLU A 82 9.06 -18.10 -1.89
C GLU A 82 8.15 -18.56 -0.74
N LEU A 83 7.47 -19.71 -0.89
CA LEU A 83 6.63 -20.26 0.18
C LEU A 83 7.46 -21.08 1.19
N VAL A 84 8.52 -21.72 0.73
CA VAL A 84 9.33 -22.63 1.57
C VAL A 84 9.81 -21.97 2.88
N PRO A 85 10.44 -20.78 2.89
CA PRO A 85 10.87 -20.15 4.13
C PRO A 85 9.70 -19.73 5.04
N GLN A 86 8.51 -19.54 4.50
CA GLN A 86 7.34 -19.12 5.27
C GLN A 86 6.75 -20.23 6.14
N PHE A 87 7.03 -21.51 5.86
CA PHE A 87 6.65 -22.63 6.74
C PHE A 87 7.34 -22.52 8.12
N ALA A 88 8.62 -22.17 8.14
CA ALA A 88 9.36 -22.01 9.40
C ALA A 88 8.82 -20.79 10.19
N LEU A 89 8.56 -19.70 9.51
CA LEU A 89 8.00 -18.48 10.13
C LEU A 89 6.61 -18.74 10.73
N ILE A 90 5.75 -19.52 10.07
CA ILE A 90 4.43 -19.85 10.61
C ILE A 90 4.55 -20.73 11.85
N ARG A 91 5.47 -21.70 11.88
CA ARG A 91 5.69 -22.51 13.10
C ARG A 91 6.17 -21.67 14.26
N GLU A 92 7.07 -20.72 14.00
CA GLU A 92 7.51 -19.74 15.00
C GLU A 92 6.35 -18.90 15.52
N ALA A 93 5.52 -18.35 14.64
CA ALA A 93 4.33 -17.60 15.03
C ALA A 93 3.36 -18.42 15.88
N LEU A 94 3.07 -19.66 15.48
CA LEU A 94 2.16 -20.54 16.20
C LEU A 94 2.67 -20.85 17.61
N ARG A 95 3.98 -21.07 17.76
CA ARG A 95 4.62 -21.26 19.06
C ARG A 95 4.41 -20.05 19.96
N THR A 96 4.65 -18.84 19.46
CA THR A 96 4.46 -17.61 20.25
C THR A 96 3.01 -17.35 20.61
N LEU A 97 2.07 -17.77 19.76
CA LEU A 97 0.62 -17.69 19.97
C LEU A 97 0.08 -18.78 20.92
N GLY A 98 0.92 -19.70 21.37
CA GLY A 98 0.51 -20.79 22.24
C GLY A 98 -0.36 -21.84 21.55
N ALA A 99 -0.21 -22.05 20.25
CA ALA A 99 -0.88 -23.09 19.49
C ALA A 99 0.01 -24.33 19.36
N ALA A 100 -0.53 -25.52 19.67
CA ALA A 100 0.18 -26.76 19.48
C ALA A 100 0.30 -27.10 17.98
N VAL A 101 1.47 -27.50 17.53
CA VAL A 101 1.75 -27.89 16.14
C VAL A 101 2.05 -29.38 16.07
N TYR A 102 1.32 -30.10 15.20
CA TYR A 102 1.48 -31.53 15.01
C TYR A 102 1.86 -31.87 13.59
N GLU A 103 2.89 -32.70 13.46
CA GLU A 103 3.43 -33.27 12.22
C GLU A 103 3.88 -34.72 12.48
N VAL A 104 3.34 -35.66 11.75
CA VAL A 104 3.62 -37.11 11.98
C VAL A 104 4.19 -37.75 10.72
N ASP A 105 5.30 -38.49 10.86
CA ASP A 105 5.90 -39.20 9.72
C ASP A 105 4.98 -40.27 9.18
N GLY A 106 4.84 -40.33 7.86
CA GLY A 106 4.03 -41.34 7.19
C GLY A 106 2.53 -41.01 7.10
N TYR A 107 2.08 -39.90 7.71
CA TYR A 107 0.69 -39.45 7.69
C TYR A 107 0.58 -38.01 7.16
N GLU A 108 -0.60 -37.67 6.71
CA GLU A 108 -0.92 -36.33 6.23
C GLU A 108 -1.56 -35.46 7.33
N GLY A 109 -1.56 -34.14 7.17
CA GLY A 109 -2.18 -33.20 8.10
C GLY A 109 -3.66 -33.53 8.38
N ASP A 110 -4.40 -33.98 7.36
CA ASP A 110 -5.80 -34.38 7.48
C ASP A 110 -6.00 -35.57 8.41
N ASP A 111 -5.05 -36.56 8.40
CA ASP A 111 -5.12 -37.70 9.29
C ASP A 111 -4.92 -37.31 10.76
N ILE A 112 -4.12 -36.25 11.00
CA ILE A 112 -3.94 -35.66 12.32
C ILE A 112 -5.23 -34.95 12.76
N LEU A 113 -5.86 -34.16 11.86
CA LEU A 113 -7.17 -33.55 12.12
C LEU A 113 -8.21 -34.59 12.52
N GLY A 114 -8.34 -35.67 11.73
CA GLY A 114 -9.29 -36.73 11.98
C GLY A 114 -9.04 -37.46 13.32
N THR A 115 -7.75 -37.71 13.64
CA THR A 115 -7.37 -38.33 14.89
C THR A 115 -7.66 -37.47 16.11
N LEU A 116 -7.33 -36.18 16.07
CA LEU A 116 -7.65 -35.24 17.16
C LEU A 116 -9.16 -35.10 17.37
N ALA A 117 -9.92 -34.98 16.28
CA ALA A 117 -11.37 -34.92 16.36
C ALA A 117 -11.97 -36.16 17.02
N ALA A 118 -11.65 -37.38 16.51
CA ALA A 118 -12.16 -38.60 17.05
C ALA A 118 -11.75 -38.86 18.51
N ARG A 119 -10.57 -38.37 18.92
CA ARG A 119 -10.06 -38.57 20.28
C ARG A 119 -10.82 -37.69 21.31
N TYR A 120 -11.15 -36.46 20.94
CA TYR A 120 -11.65 -35.46 21.88
C TYR A 120 -13.13 -35.06 21.71
N GLU A 121 -13.81 -35.42 20.61
CA GLU A 121 -15.22 -35.05 20.39
C GLU A 121 -16.21 -35.54 21.45
N LYS A 122 -15.86 -36.55 22.23
CA LYS A 122 -16.70 -37.07 23.33
C LYS A 122 -16.52 -36.26 24.63
N GLU A 123 -15.43 -35.49 24.74
CA GLU A 123 -15.07 -34.74 25.93
C GLU A 123 -15.48 -33.27 25.81
N LEU A 124 -15.38 -32.70 24.60
CA LEU A 124 -15.67 -31.30 24.31
C LEU A 124 -15.97 -31.08 22.81
N PRO A 125 -16.70 -30.02 22.45
CA PRO A 125 -16.96 -29.66 21.05
C PRO A 125 -15.67 -29.46 20.29
N VAL A 126 -15.56 -30.09 19.09
CA VAL A 126 -14.40 -29.96 18.22
C VAL A 126 -14.77 -29.16 16.96
N PHE A 127 -13.98 -28.17 16.62
CA PHE A 127 -14.13 -27.35 15.43
C PHE A 127 -12.90 -27.53 14.54
N ILE A 128 -13.10 -28.11 13.36
CA ILE A 128 -12.06 -28.27 12.34
C ILE A 128 -12.14 -27.11 11.38
N VAL A 129 -11.04 -26.38 11.16
CA VAL A 129 -10.97 -25.27 10.21
C VAL A 129 -10.03 -25.64 9.07
N THR A 130 -10.57 -25.77 7.87
CA THR A 130 -9.82 -26.17 6.68
C THR A 130 -10.36 -25.54 5.40
N GLY A 131 -9.58 -25.53 4.34
CA GLY A 131 -10.01 -25.21 2.98
C GLY A 131 -10.40 -26.47 2.18
N ASP A 132 -10.11 -27.66 2.69
CA ASP A 132 -10.33 -28.92 2.01
C ASP A 132 -11.70 -29.51 2.32
N ARG A 133 -12.42 -29.94 1.27
CA ARG A 133 -13.75 -30.55 1.40
C ARG A 133 -13.68 -32.01 1.83
N ASP A 134 -12.52 -32.64 1.76
CA ASP A 134 -12.33 -34.01 2.18
C ASP A 134 -12.56 -34.16 3.68
N ALA A 135 -12.24 -33.14 4.45
CA ALA A 135 -12.51 -33.06 5.88
C ALA A 135 -14.01 -33.11 6.23
N LEU A 136 -14.93 -32.91 5.27
CA LEU A 136 -16.38 -33.05 5.51
C LEU A 136 -16.76 -34.46 6.00
N GLN A 137 -15.96 -35.49 5.69
CA GLN A 137 -16.14 -36.84 6.21
C GLN A 137 -16.01 -36.93 7.74
N LEU A 138 -15.37 -35.92 8.38
CA LEU A 138 -15.14 -35.87 9.83
C LEU A 138 -16.28 -35.15 10.59
N ALA A 139 -17.28 -34.60 9.90
CA ALA A 139 -18.40 -33.93 10.57
C ALA A 139 -19.27 -34.96 11.32
N THR A 140 -19.45 -34.73 12.64
CA THR A 140 -20.29 -35.50 13.54
C THR A 140 -21.22 -34.56 14.33
N LYS A 141 -22.04 -35.07 15.22
CA LYS A 141 -22.87 -34.26 16.11
C LYS A 141 -22.03 -33.39 17.07
N ASP A 142 -20.78 -33.80 17.35
CA ASP A 142 -19.89 -33.17 18.32
C ASP A 142 -18.67 -32.52 17.64
N THR A 143 -18.47 -32.79 16.33
CA THR A 143 -17.42 -32.19 15.49
C THR A 143 -18.05 -31.40 14.36
N THR A 144 -17.79 -30.09 14.29
CA THR A 144 -18.21 -29.21 13.17
C THR A 144 -17.02 -28.86 12.30
N VAL A 145 -17.17 -29.02 10.99
CA VAL A 145 -16.13 -28.65 10.00
C VAL A 145 -16.44 -27.27 9.44
N TYR A 146 -15.51 -26.32 9.59
CA TYR A 146 -15.59 -24.98 9.04
C TYR A 146 -14.79 -24.90 7.76
N ILE A 147 -15.48 -24.81 6.62
CA ILE A 147 -14.87 -24.67 5.30
C ILE A 147 -14.69 -23.19 4.97
N THR A 148 -13.45 -22.78 4.72
CA THR A 148 -13.13 -21.41 4.26
C THR A 148 -13.69 -21.17 2.86
N GLN A 149 -14.45 -20.08 2.64
CA GLN A 149 -15.06 -19.70 1.36
C GLN A 149 -14.25 -18.61 0.62
N ARG A 150 -14.87 -17.55 0.14
CA ARG A 150 -14.20 -16.43 -0.52
C ARG A 150 -13.50 -15.53 0.49
N GLY A 151 -12.21 -15.30 0.29
CA GLY A 151 -11.40 -14.51 1.22
C GLY A 151 -11.14 -15.26 2.52
N VAL A 152 -10.59 -14.52 3.48
CA VAL A 152 -10.11 -15.04 4.76
C VAL A 152 -11.18 -14.99 5.85
N SER A 153 -12.21 -14.16 5.68
CA SER A 153 -13.20 -13.82 6.72
C SER A 153 -14.50 -14.60 6.67
N GLN A 154 -14.73 -15.43 5.63
CA GLN A 154 -15.99 -16.16 5.50
C GLN A 154 -15.75 -17.67 5.62
N MET A 155 -16.26 -18.27 6.69
CA MET A 155 -16.27 -19.72 6.93
C MET A 155 -17.71 -20.20 6.97
N ALA A 156 -17.95 -21.36 6.36
CA ALA A 156 -19.25 -22.05 6.41
C ALA A 156 -19.17 -23.22 7.39
N ALA A 157 -20.03 -23.21 8.40
CA ALA A 157 -20.17 -24.34 9.32
C ALA A 157 -20.84 -25.52 8.60
N MET A 158 -20.20 -26.65 8.61
CA MET A 158 -20.67 -27.90 8.03
C MET A 158 -20.91 -28.90 9.16
N THR A 159 -22.14 -28.91 9.69
CA THR A 159 -22.66 -30.00 10.52
C THR A 159 -23.09 -31.14 9.62
N PRO A 160 -23.39 -32.33 10.12
CA PRO A 160 -23.93 -33.42 9.31
C PRO A 160 -25.16 -33.02 8.50
N GLU A 161 -26.07 -32.26 9.08
CA GLU A 161 -27.28 -31.74 8.42
C GLU A 161 -26.93 -30.76 7.29
N ALA A 162 -25.99 -29.83 7.53
CA ALA A 162 -25.54 -28.87 6.54
C ALA A 162 -24.80 -29.55 5.36
N VAL A 163 -24.06 -30.63 5.60
CA VAL A 163 -23.46 -31.45 4.54
C VAL A 163 -24.55 -32.09 3.68
N VAL A 164 -25.57 -32.70 4.29
CA VAL A 164 -26.69 -33.34 3.57
C VAL A 164 -27.48 -32.26 2.78
N GLU A 165 -27.81 -31.13 3.38
CA GLU A 165 -28.54 -30.06 2.73
C GLU A 165 -27.79 -29.52 1.49
N LYS A 166 -26.50 -29.34 1.62
CA LYS A 166 -25.68 -28.68 0.58
C LYS A 166 -25.22 -29.64 -0.52
N TYR A 167 -24.88 -30.88 -0.19
CA TYR A 167 -24.26 -31.84 -1.10
C TYR A 167 -25.11 -33.06 -1.40
N GLY A 168 -26.22 -33.27 -0.70
CA GLY A 168 -27.12 -34.41 -0.88
C GLY A 168 -26.55 -35.74 -0.40
N ILE A 169 -25.47 -35.73 0.37
CA ILE A 169 -24.78 -36.90 0.90
C ILE A 169 -24.45 -36.74 2.38
N THR A 170 -24.38 -37.81 3.12
CA THR A 170 -23.92 -37.75 4.52
C THR A 170 -22.39 -37.57 4.61
N PRO A 171 -21.86 -37.09 5.75
CA PRO A 171 -20.41 -36.99 5.93
C PRO A 171 -19.66 -38.30 5.56
N ARG A 172 -20.14 -39.43 6.02
CA ARG A 172 -19.52 -40.75 5.70
C ARG A 172 -19.53 -41.07 4.20
N GLN A 173 -20.57 -40.64 3.47
CA GLN A 173 -20.68 -40.84 2.03
C GLN A 173 -19.71 -40.00 1.21
N VAL A 174 -19.02 -39.02 1.80
CA VAL A 174 -17.94 -38.27 1.14
C VAL A 174 -16.84 -39.19 0.65
N ILE A 175 -16.50 -40.21 1.47
CA ILE A 175 -15.49 -41.23 1.11
C ILE A 175 -15.98 -42.09 -0.05
N ASP A 176 -17.23 -42.58 0.06
CA ASP A 176 -17.85 -43.45 -0.98
C ASP A 176 -17.96 -42.68 -2.32
N MET A 177 -18.26 -41.38 -2.24
CA MET A 177 -18.36 -40.52 -3.40
C MET A 177 -17.01 -40.34 -4.10
N LYS A 178 -15.94 -40.09 -3.33
CA LYS A 178 -14.58 -40.03 -3.86
C LYS A 178 -14.09 -41.40 -4.39
N ALA A 179 -14.48 -42.51 -3.77
CA ALA A 179 -14.19 -43.82 -4.25
C ALA A 179 -14.76 -44.09 -5.66
N LEU A 180 -15.94 -43.53 -5.95
CA LEU A 180 -16.62 -43.69 -7.24
C LEU A 180 -16.12 -42.68 -8.28
N MET A 181 -16.04 -41.39 -7.95
CA MET A 181 -15.73 -40.36 -8.93
C MET A 181 -14.21 -40.10 -9.10
N GLY A 182 -13.42 -40.52 -8.14
CA GLY A 182 -12.00 -40.15 -8.07
C GLY A 182 -11.76 -38.70 -7.63
N ASP A 183 -10.48 -38.34 -7.59
CA ASP A 183 -10.05 -36.97 -7.37
C ASP A 183 -8.83 -36.61 -8.25
N THR A 184 -9.01 -35.66 -9.15
CA THR A 184 -7.93 -35.21 -10.06
C THR A 184 -6.83 -34.42 -9.36
N ALA A 185 -7.15 -33.74 -8.25
CA ALA A 185 -6.17 -32.95 -7.49
C ALA A 185 -5.16 -33.85 -6.77
N ASP A 186 -5.64 -34.99 -6.24
CA ASP A 186 -4.83 -35.96 -5.51
C ASP A 186 -4.46 -37.18 -6.34
N ASN A 187 -4.86 -37.18 -7.60
CA ASN A 187 -4.65 -38.29 -8.53
C ASN A 187 -5.25 -39.61 -8.01
N ILE A 188 -6.43 -39.53 -7.40
CA ILE A 188 -7.22 -40.70 -6.99
C ILE A 188 -8.04 -41.15 -8.20
N PRO A 189 -7.89 -42.40 -8.63
CA PRO A 189 -8.40 -42.84 -9.93
C PRO A 189 -9.94 -42.92 -10.05
N GLY A 190 -10.64 -43.27 -9.01
CA GLY A 190 -12.07 -43.54 -9.07
C GLY A 190 -12.47 -44.65 -10.07
N VAL A 191 -13.74 -44.69 -10.43
CA VAL A 191 -14.27 -45.54 -11.50
C VAL A 191 -14.33 -44.75 -12.81
N PRO A 192 -13.57 -45.08 -13.86
CA PRO A 192 -13.49 -44.36 -15.09
C PRO A 192 -14.85 -44.06 -15.73
N GLY A 193 -15.19 -42.74 -15.86
CA GLY A 193 -16.45 -42.33 -16.44
C GLY A 193 -17.66 -42.33 -15.50
N VAL A 194 -17.40 -42.40 -14.20
CA VAL A 194 -18.39 -42.11 -13.14
C VAL A 194 -18.04 -40.72 -12.59
N GLY A 195 -18.87 -39.72 -12.83
CA GLY A 195 -18.71 -38.37 -12.31
C GLY A 195 -19.62 -38.14 -11.12
N GLU A 196 -19.48 -36.93 -10.51
CA GLU A 196 -20.17 -36.51 -9.30
C GLU A 196 -21.68 -36.77 -9.28
N LYS A 197 -22.41 -36.39 -10.33
CA LYS A 197 -23.86 -36.60 -10.42
C LYS A 197 -24.25 -38.07 -10.43
N THR A 198 -23.44 -38.89 -11.08
CA THR A 198 -23.69 -40.37 -11.15
C THR A 198 -23.39 -41.00 -9.81
N ALA A 199 -22.27 -40.68 -9.18
CA ALA A 199 -21.90 -41.15 -7.87
C ALA A 199 -22.95 -40.76 -6.81
N ALA A 200 -23.39 -39.49 -6.76
CA ALA A 200 -24.44 -39.02 -5.85
C ALA A 200 -25.75 -39.82 -6.03
N LYS A 201 -26.18 -40.07 -7.29
CA LYS A 201 -27.39 -40.85 -7.57
C LYS A 201 -27.27 -42.29 -7.10
N LEU A 202 -26.10 -42.91 -7.29
CA LEU A 202 -25.84 -44.26 -6.83
C LEU A 202 -25.85 -44.34 -5.29
N LEU A 203 -25.22 -43.37 -4.61
CA LEU A 203 -25.18 -43.32 -3.17
C LEU A 203 -26.53 -42.97 -2.53
N SER A 204 -27.37 -42.19 -3.18
CA SER A 204 -28.75 -41.96 -2.71
C SER A 204 -29.59 -43.26 -2.73
N GLN A 205 -29.27 -44.20 -3.65
CA GLN A 205 -29.99 -45.46 -3.77
C GLN A 205 -29.41 -46.60 -2.94
N TYR A 206 -28.08 -46.76 -2.94
CA TYR A 206 -27.37 -47.88 -2.30
C TYR A 206 -26.72 -47.51 -0.97
N GLN A 207 -26.66 -46.27 -0.60
CA GLN A 207 -26.16 -45.72 0.65
C GLN A 207 -24.64 -45.85 0.89
N THR A 208 -24.04 -46.99 0.60
CA THR A 208 -22.60 -47.25 0.78
C THR A 208 -22.00 -47.93 -0.42
N LEU A 209 -20.67 -47.84 -0.57
CA LEU A 209 -19.90 -48.49 -1.60
C LEU A 209 -20.07 -50.03 -1.54
N ASP A 210 -20.07 -50.62 -0.33
CA ASP A 210 -20.22 -52.05 -0.14
C ASP A 210 -21.60 -52.55 -0.59
N ASN A 211 -22.67 -51.83 -0.19
CA ASN A 211 -24.02 -52.18 -0.60
C ASN A 211 -24.20 -52.01 -2.12
N LEU A 212 -23.59 -50.96 -2.71
CA LEU A 212 -23.61 -50.75 -4.16
C LEU A 212 -22.97 -51.92 -4.90
N TYR A 213 -21.80 -52.43 -4.44
CA TYR A 213 -21.13 -53.57 -5.05
C TYR A 213 -21.81 -54.91 -4.76
N GLY A 214 -22.55 -54.99 -3.64
CA GLY A 214 -23.43 -56.11 -3.38
C GLY A 214 -24.58 -56.26 -4.41
N HIS A 215 -25.02 -55.10 -5.00
CA HIS A 215 -26.12 -55.04 -5.96
C HIS A 215 -25.64 -54.64 -7.36
N VAL A 216 -24.33 -54.66 -7.64
CA VAL A 216 -23.77 -54.21 -8.92
C VAL A 216 -24.35 -54.87 -10.15
N GLY A 217 -24.76 -56.14 -10.01
CA GLY A 217 -25.41 -56.93 -11.07
C GLY A 217 -26.81 -56.43 -11.46
N GLU A 218 -27.45 -55.65 -10.60
CA GLU A 218 -28.78 -55.06 -10.83
C GLU A 218 -28.70 -53.73 -11.57
N ILE A 219 -27.50 -53.12 -11.61
CA ILE A 219 -27.27 -51.80 -12.24
C ILE A 219 -27.12 -51.99 -13.76
N LYS A 220 -28.21 -51.69 -14.48
CA LYS A 220 -28.26 -51.86 -15.94
C LYS A 220 -27.46 -50.80 -16.71
N GLY A 221 -27.00 -51.12 -17.90
CA GLY A 221 -26.35 -50.22 -18.83
C GLY A 221 -24.84 -50.04 -18.66
N ALA A 222 -24.27 -49.00 -19.24
CA ALA A 222 -22.82 -48.79 -19.28
C ALA A 222 -22.21 -48.51 -17.89
N VAL A 223 -22.98 -47.92 -16.97
CA VAL A 223 -22.50 -47.61 -15.61
C VAL A 223 -22.28 -48.90 -14.82
N GLY A 224 -23.24 -49.86 -14.83
CA GLY A 224 -23.08 -51.12 -14.14
C GLY A 224 -21.89 -51.94 -14.64
N LYS A 225 -21.66 -51.99 -15.98
CA LYS A 225 -20.48 -52.63 -16.57
C LYS A 225 -19.16 -52.00 -16.11
N LYS A 226 -19.11 -50.66 -16.06
CA LYS A 226 -17.94 -49.92 -15.59
C LYS A 226 -17.65 -50.18 -14.10
N LEU A 227 -18.67 -50.12 -13.26
CA LEU A 227 -18.55 -50.45 -11.84
C LEU A 227 -18.02 -51.86 -11.64
N ALA A 228 -18.64 -52.87 -12.28
CA ALA A 228 -18.20 -54.27 -12.16
C ALA A 228 -16.74 -54.47 -12.62
N ALA A 229 -16.33 -53.81 -13.72
CA ALA A 229 -14.98 -53.95 -14.26
C ALA A 229 -13.90 -53.25 -13.44
N ASN A 230 -14.27 -52.25 -12.61
CA ASN A 230 -13.30 -51.42 -11.87
C ASN A 230 -13.51 -51.48 -10.34
N LYS A 231 -13.99 -52.61 -9.83
CA LYS A 231 -14.24 -52.79 -8.40
C LYS A 231 -12.99 -52.54 -7.54
N GLU A 232 -11.87 -53.18 -7.92
CA GLU A 232 -10.58 -53.02 -7.22
C GLU A 232 -10.14 -51.54 -7.15
N LEU A 233 -10.35 -50.82 -8.26
CA LEU A 233 -9.96 -49.41 -8.38
C LEU A 233 -10.83 -48.53 -7.47
N ALA A 234 -12.13 -48.81 -7.35
CA ALA A 234 -13.01 -48.13 -6.43
C ALA A 234 -12.60 -48.32 -4.96
N TYR A 235 -12.25 -49.56 -4.57
CA TYR A 235 -11.80 -49.85 -3.21
C TYR A 235 -10.40 -49.28 -2.93
N LEU A 236 -9.51 -49.27 -3.92
CA LEU A 236 -8.25 -48.50 -3.81
C LEU A 236 -8.53 -47.02 -3.56
N SER A 237 -9.40 -46.43 -4.35
CA SER A 237 -9.79 -45.00 -4.21
C SER A 237 -10.45 -44.75 -2.87
N TYR A 238 -11.28 -45.66 -2.37
CA TYR A 238 -11.87 -45.56 -1.03
C TYR A 238 -10.79 -45.48 0.06
N ARG A 239 -9.78 -46.37 -0.02
CA ARG A 239 -8.65 -46.36 0.94
C ARG A 239 -7.83 -45.09 0.86
N LEU A 240 -7.60 -44.55 -0.33
CA LEU A 240 -6.85 -43.31 -0.54
C LEU A 240 -7.62 -42.06 -0.04
N ALA A 241 -8.96 -42.05 -0.22
CA ALA A 241 -9.81 -40.93 0.19
C ALA A 241 -10.15 -40.92 1.70
N THR A 242 -9.96 -42.03 2.39
CA THR A 242 -10.28 -42.18 3.81
C THR A 242 -9.26 -41.43 4.67
N ILE A 243 -9.71 -40.48 5.46
CA ILE A 243 -8.91 -39.83 6.50
C ILE A 243 -8.79 -40.74 7.70
N LYS A 244 -7.57 -40.99 8.18
CA LYS A 244 -7.29 -41.78 9.35
C LYS A 244 -7.70 -41.04 10.62
N THR A 245 -8.26 -41.80 11.57
CA THR A 245 -8.70 -41.25 12.88
C THR A 245 -7.99 -41.93 14.05
N ASP A 246 -6.96 -42.74 13.74
CA ASP A 246 -6.22 -43.59 14.69
C ASP A 246 -4.70 -43.47 14.51
N VAL A 247 -4.19 -42.30 14.08
CA VAL A 247 -2.75 -42.06 13.92
C VAL A 247 -2.05 -42.21 15.28
N PRO A 248 -0.95 -42.98 15.36
CA PRO A 248 -0.24 -43.20 16.61
C PRO A 248 0.71 -42.04 16.93
N PHE A 249 0.21 -41.06 17.67
CA PHE A 249 1.02 -39.94 18.21
C PHE A 249 0.43 -39.50 19.54
N GLU A 250 1.28 -38.91 20.38
CA GLU A 250 0.85 -38.32 21.63
C GLU A 250 0.35 -36.92 21.39
N ALA A 251 -0.77 -36.56 22.01
CA ALA A 251 -1.32 -35.23 22.01
C ALA A 251 -2.26 -35.09 23.22
N THR A 252 -2.02 -34.13 24.08
CA THR A 252 -2.83 -33.90 25.28
C THR A 252 -3.50 -32.53 25.22
N LEU A 253 -4.62 -32.37 25.92
CA LEU A 253 -5.29 -31.07 26.03
C LEU A 253 -4.38 -30.01 26.67
N GLU A 254 -3.52 -30.41 27.61
CA GLU A 254 -2.56 -29.49 28.23
C GLU A 254 -1.56 -28.93 27.21
N GLU A 255 -1.09 -29.74 26.27
CA GLU A 255 -0.21 -29.28 25.18
C GLU A 255 -0.94 -28.31 24.23
N MET A 256 -2.25 -28.46 24.05
CA MET A 256 -3.06 -27.59 23.20
C MET A 256 -3.53 -26.31 23.88
N LYS A 257 -3.22 -26.15 25.18
CA LYS A 257 -3.49 -24.97 26.01
C LYS A 257 -2.19 -24.26 26.42
N GLN A 258 -1.27 -24.10 25.50
CA GLN A 258 0.00 -23.44 25.81
C GLN A 258 -0.20 -21.95 26.12
N PRO A 259 0.61 -21.38 27.00
CA PRO A 259 0.59 -19.96 27.25
C PRO A 259 1.00 -19.18 26.02
N VAL A 260 0.41 -18.02 25.82
CA VAL A 260 0.85 -17.08 24.80
C VAL A 260 2.14 -16.39 25.25
N HIS A 261 3.18 -16.45 24.43
CA HIS A 261 4.43 -15.71 24.63
C HIS A 261 4.31 -14.32 24.03
N PHE A 262 3.60 -13.43 24.72
CA PHE A 262 3.15 -12.15 24.15
C PHE A 262 4.30 -11.28 23.62
N GLU A 263 5.41 -11.16 24.34
CA GLU A 263 6.57 -10.38 23.90
C GLU A 263 7.23 -10.94 22.64
N GLU A 264 7.49 -12.26 22.66
CA GLU A 264 8.08 -12.95 21.49
C GLU A 264 7.13 -12.87 20.27
N MET A 265 5.82 -12.89 20.50
CA MET A 265 4.80 -12.71 19.46
C MET A 265 4.87 -11.29 18.86
N MET A 266 4.94 -10.27 19.70
CA MET A 266 5.05 -8.88 19.24
C MET A 266 6.38 -8.64 18.51
N GLU A 267 7.49 -9.12 19.05
CA GLU A 267 8.81 -9.06 18.40
C GLU A 267 8.79 -9.77 17.03
N PHE A 268 8.16 -10.94 16.94
CA PHE A 268 7.98 -11.65 15.67
C PHE A 268 7.20 -10.81 14.65
N PHE A 269 6.10 -10.16 15.06
CA PHE A 269 5.30 -9.34 14.15
C PHE A 269 6.09 -8.11 13.67
N HIS A 270 6.77 -7.41 14.56
CA HIS A 270 7.62 -6.27 14.23
C HIS A 270 8.76 -6.64 13.29
N ARG A 271 9.47 -7.74 13.58
CA ARG A 271 10.57 -8.24 12.74
C ARG A 271 10.16 -8.52 11.30
N LEU A 272 8.89 -8.82 11.05
CA LEU A 272 8.34 -9.07 9.71
C LEU A 272 7.52 -7.91 9.14
N GLY A 273 7.48 -6.74 9.79
CA GLY A 273 6.72 -5.57 9.35
C GLY A 273 5.21 -5.79 9.38
N LEU A 274 4.71 -6.58 10.34
CA LEU A 274 3.30 -6.97 10.45
C LEU A 274 2.55 -6.14 11.51
N GLU A 275 2.81 -4.83 11.58
CA GLU A 275 2.29 -3.90 12.59
C GLU A 275 0.76 -3.97 12.72
N ARG A 276 0.05 -3.94 11.59
CA ARG A 276 -1.42 -4.03 11.60
C ARG A 276 -1.94 -5.34 12.16
N ILE A 277 -1.15 -6.40 12.07
CA ILE A 277 -1.49 -7.70 12.67
C ILE A 277 -1.24 -7.63 14.17
N ALA A 278 -0.13 -7.06 14.61
CA ALA A 278 0.19 -6.81 16.01
C ALA A 278 -0.93 -6.03 16.70
N ASP A 279 -1.34 -4.89 16.10
CA ASP A 279 -2.46 -4.08 16.60
C ASP A 279 -3.76 -4.90 16.71
N ARG A 280 -4.11 -5.66 15.67
CA ARG A 280 -5.33 -6.48 15.67
C ARG A 280 -5.31 -7.53 16.79
N TYR A 281 -4.19 -8.26 16.94
CA TYR A 281 -4.08 -9.28 17.99
C TYR A 281 -4.18 -8.66 19.38
N SER A 282 -3.61 -7.48 19.62
CA SER A 282 -3.69 -6.76 20.89
C SER A 282 -5.13 -6.37 21.27
N THR A 283 -6.08 -6.32 20.32
CA THR A 283 -7.50 -6.05 20.61
C THR A 283 -8.27 -7.26 21.14
N LEU A 284 -7.77 -8.48 20.94
CA LEU A 284 -8.44 -9.69 21.40
C LEU A 284 -8.36 -9.82 22.93
N PRO A 285 -9.44 -10.16 23.63
CA PRO A 285 -9.47 -10.21 25.10
C PRO A 285 -8.33 -11.01 25.72
N ARG A 286 -8.08 -12.21 25.20
CA ARG A 286 -7.02 -13.12 25.67
C ARG A 286 -5.62 -12.50 25.59
N PHE A 287 -5.30 -11.78 24.53
CA PHE A 287 -4.00 -11.14 24.34
C PHE A 287 -3.91 -9.80 25.08
N ARG A 288 -5.04 -9.07 25.18
CA ARG A 288 -5.12 -7.83 25.92
C ARG A 288 -4.86 -8.01 27.41
N GLU A 289 -5.42 -9.04 28.02
CA GLU A 289 -5.17 -9.35 29.44
C GLU A 289 -3.69 -9.63 29.72
N LEU A 290 -3.00 -10.32 28.82
CA LEU A 290 -1.56 -10.59 28.94
C LEU A 290 -0.73 -9.30 28.79
N ALA A 291 -1.10 -8.45 27.84
CA ALA A 291 -0.48 -7.13 27.68
C ALA A 291 -0.64 -6.28 28.95
N VAL A 292 -1.82 -6.30 29.60
CA VAL A 292 -2.11 -5.57 30.83
C VAL A 292 -1.39 -6.15 32.06
N SER A 293 -1.30 -7.47 32.21
CA SER A 293 -0.68 -8.09 33.39
C SER A 293 0.82 -7.84 33.49
N LYS A 294 1.53 -7.82 32.34
CA LYS A 294 2.97 -7.53 32.30
C LYS A 294 3.29 -6.05 32.46
N LYS A 295 2.41 -5.16 32.02
CA LYS A 295 2.58 -3.70 32.20
C LYS A 295 2.56 -3.29 33.69
N LYS A 296 1.96 -4.08 34.57
CA LYS A 296 2.03 -3.86 36.03
C LYS A 296 3.42 -4.11 36.65
N GLU A 297 4.29 -4.89 36.00
CA GLU A 297 5.67 -5.14 36.51
C GLU A 297 6.66 -4.05 36.13
N ILE A 298 6.35 -3.24 35.10
CA ILE A 298 7.19 -2.09 34.69
C ILE A 298 6.51 -0.81 35.18
N GLN A 299 6.23 -0.68 36.48
CA GLN A 299 6.04 0.62 37.10
C GLN A 299 7.39 1.34 37.13
N ALA A 300 7.75 1.94 36.00
CA ALA A 300 8.74 2.99 35.97
C ALA A 300 8.29 4.08 36.95
N ALA A 301 9.21 4.62 37.71
CA ALA A 301 8.95 5.71 38.63
C ALA A 301 8.04 6.74 37.97
N ALA A 302 6.92 7.03 38.58
CA ALA A 302 5.98 8.01 38.06
C ALA A 302 6.74 9.31 37.79
N VAL A 303 6.78 9.72 36.51
CA VAL A 303 7.45 10.97 36.14
C VAL A 303 6.68 12.08 36.83
N LYS A 304 7.32 12.72 37.81
CA LYS A 304 6.69 13.79 38.54
C LYS A 304 6.59 15.01 37.67
N LEU A 305 5.38 15.36 37.26
CA LEU A 305 5.13 16.62 36.58
C LEU A 305 5.31 17.79 37.54
N GLU A 306 6.08 18.77 37.11
CA GLU A 306 6.30 20.04 37.81
C GLU A 306 5.67 21.18 37.01
N GLU A 307 5.29 22.26 37.70
CA GLU A 307 4.86 23.48 37.02
C GLU A 307 6.05 24.09 36.26
N PHE A 308 5.78 24.64 35.06
CA PHE A 308 6.83 25.29 34.26
C PHE A 308 7.50 26.40 35.06
N PRO A 309 8.84 26.39 35.19
CA PRO A 309 9.51 27.37 36.04
C PRO A 309 9.35 28.80 35.53
N LEU A 310 9.48 29.78 36.40
CA LEU A 310 9.36 31.21 36.07
C LEU A 310 10.51 31.70 35.20
N HIS A 311 11.72 31.13 35.36
CA HIS A 311 12.94 31.52 34.65
C HIS A 311 13.73 30.25 34.25
N PRO A 312 13.23 29.49 33.29
CA PRO A 312 13.96 28.34 32.79
C PRO A 312 15.16 28.77 31.94
N ASP A 313 16.28 28.09 32.08
CA ASP A 313 17.45 28.26 31.23
C ASP A 313 17.67 27.01 30.36
N PHE A 314 17.22 27.07 29.13
CA PHE A 314 17.44 26.02 28.12
C PHE A 314 18.51 26.39 27.08
N THR A 315 19.27 27.45 27.33
CA THR A 315 20.30 27.94 26.39
C THR A 315 21.28 26.84 25.99
N GLY A 316 21.31 26.50 24.70
CA GLY A 316 22.18 25.51 24.11
C GLY A 316 21.91 24.06 24.52
N LYS A 317 20.75 23.77 25.13
CA LYS A 317 20.35 22.45 25.63
C LYS A 317 19.38 21.75 24.69
N GLU A 318 19.30 20.45 24.77
CA GLU A 318 18.28 19.62 24.13
C GLU A 318 17.07 19.48 25.05
N VAL A 319 15.90 19.80 24.53
CA VAL A 319 14.62 19.82 25.26
C VAL A 319 13.56 19.10 24.41
N SER A 320 12.61 18.42 25.01
CA SER A 320 11.46 17.89 24.27
C SER A 320 10.19 18.67 24.54
N LEU A 321 9.31 18.70 23.55
CA LEU A 321 8.00 19.32 23.64
C LEU A 321 6.91 18.38 23.16
N VAL A 322 5.85 18.26 23.92
CA VAL A 322 4.60 17.60 23.53
C VAL A 322 3.46 18.57 23.83
N LEU A 323 2.64 18.85 22.83
CA LEU A 323 1.41 19.61 22.99
C LEU A 323 0.22 18.67 23.03
N HIS A 324 -0.69 18.88 23.98
CA HIS A 324 -2.04 18.38 23.85
C HIS A 324 -2.83 19.36 22.98
N MET A 325 -3.44 18.84 21.92
CA MET A 325 -4.09 19.65 20.89
C MET A 325 -5.46 19.09 20.54
N GLU A 326 -6.45 19.97 20.48
CA GLU A 326 -7.79 19.65 20.00
C GLU A 326 -8.05 20.27 18.61
N GLY A 327 -9.03 19.74 17.89
CA GLY A 327 -9.41 20.26 16.59
C GLY A 327 -8.98 19.38 15.43
N LYS A 328 -8.79 19.98 14.25
CA LYS A 328 -8.38 19.29 13.01
C LYS A 328 -7.44 20.18 12.20
N ALA A 329 -6.49 19.55 11.53
CA ALA A 329 -5.60 20.24 10.59
C ALA A 329 -6.36 21.17 9.64
N PRO A 330 -5.82 22.33 9.32
CA PRO A 330 -4.59 22.93 9.84
C PRO A 330 -4.84 23.93 11.00
N PHE A 331 -5.89 23.76 11.80
CA PHE A 331 -6.26 24.67 12.90
C PHE A 331 -6.45 23.86 14.20
N TYR A 332 -5.35 23.64 14.89
CA TYR A 332 -5.37 23.01 16.20
C TYR A 332 -5.38 24.07 17.30
N HIS A 333 -6.07 23.77 18.37
CA HIS A 333 -6.02 24.53 19.62
C HIS A 333 -5.19 23.75 20.64
N ALA A 334 -4.13 24.37 21.14
CA ALA A 334 -3.28 23.79 22.16
C ALA A 334 -3.80 24.22 23.56
N ASP A 335 -4.06 23.27 24.44
CA ASP A 335 -4.56 23.54 25.80
C ASP A 335 -3.55 23.14 26.88
N LEU A 336 -2.49 22.40 26.52
CA LEU A 336 -1.43 22.01 27.42
C LEU A 336 -0.10 21.85 26.69
N ALA A 337 0.97 22.40 27.22
CA ALA A 337 2.33 22.15 26.82
C ALA A 337 3.07 21.35 27.90
N VAL A 338 3.72 20.26 27.50
CA VAL A 338 4.58 19.44 28.36
C VAL A 338 5.99 19.51 27.82
N VAL A 339 6.93 19.95 28.66
CA VAL A 339 8.34 20.22 28.32
C VAL A 339 9.24 19.29 29.13
N GLY A 340 10.04 18.45 28.44
CA GLY A 340 11.00 17.57 29.07
C GLY A 340 12.43 18.10 28.96
N TYR A 341 13.18 18.10 30.07
CA TYR A 341 14.58 18.45 30.11
C TYR A 341 15.35 17.62 31.17
N GLY A 342 16.33 16.86 30.76
CA GLY A 342 17.04 15.95 31.64
C GLY A 342 16.07 14.94 32.25
N ASN A 343 15.98 14.93 33.58
CA ASN A 343 15.07 14.09 34.34
C ASN A 343 13.80 14.84 34.83
N HIS A 344 13.61 16.10 34.38
CA HIS A 344 12.48 16.92 34.77
C HIS A 344 11.46 17.00 33.64
N VAL A 345 10.20 17.02 33.99
CA VAL A 345 9.11 17.28 33.06
C VAL A 345 8.20 18.34 33.64
N TYR A 346 7.98 19.38 32.86
CA TYR A 346 7.24 20.56 33.24
C TYR A 346 5.92 20.62 32.45
N ARG A 347 4.85 21.09 33.08
CA ARG A 347 3.59 21.44 32.42
C ARG A 347 3.38 22.94 32.39
N ALA A 348 2.74 23.42 31.33
CA ALA A 348 2.35 24.80 31.19
C ALA A 348 0.97 24.88 30.52
N LEU A 349 0.10 25.71 31.07
CA LEU A 349 -1.21 26.06 30.53
C LEU A 349 -1.09 27.23 29.53
N PRO A 350 -2.13 27.53 28.72
CA PRO A 350 -2.07 28.54 27.67
C PRO A 350 -1.57 29.93 28.10
N GLU A 351 -1.85 30.34 29.34
CA GLU A 351 -1.40 31.63 29.88
C GLU A 351 0.13 31.71 29.99
N ARG A 352 0.84 30.58 29.91
CA ARG A 352 2.31 30.52 30.00
C ARG A 352 2.98 30.17 28.65
N PHE A 353 2.23 30.06 27.55
CA PHE A 353 2.79 29.60 26.28
C PHE A 353 3.83 30.57 25.70
N GLU A 354 3.68 31.86 25.91
CA GLU A 354 4.69 32.87 25.50
C GLU A 354 6.02 32.66 26.27
N ASP A 355 5.94 32.39 27.59
CA ASP A 355 7.13 32.11 28.40
C ASP A 355 7.81 30.81 27.95
N VAL A 356 7.01 29.79 27.64
CA VAL A 356 7.50 28.52 27.10
C VAL A 356 8.20 28.72 25.76
N CYS A 357 7.57 29.46 24.85
CA CYS A 357 8.15 29.78 23.54
C CYS A 357 9.50 30.50 23.66
N MET A 358 9.57 31.55 24.47
CA MET A 358 10.82 32.30 24.69
C MET A 358 11.94 31.39 25.24
N ALA A 359 11.60 30.48 26.17
CA ALA A 359 12.58 29.57 26.75
C ALA A 359 13.05 28.52 25.73
N LEU A 360 12.13 27.97 24.93
CA LEU A 360 12.42 26.98 23.91
C LEU A 360 13.20 27.56 22.73
N ALA A 361 13.00 28.83 22.39
CA ALA A 361 13.76 29.53 21.34
C ALA A 361 15.27 29.63 21.65
N ALA A 362 15.64 29.61 22.94
CA ALA A 362 17.05 29.58 23.38
C ALA A 362 17.67 28.18 23.36
N ALA A 363 16.88 27.12 23.20
CA ALA A 363 17.37 25.74 23.19
C ALA A 363 18.25 25.47 21.96
N LYS A 364 19.10 24.44 22.06
CA LYS A 364 19.86 23.98 20.91
C LYS A 364 18.95 23.23 19.92
N HIS A 365 18.10 22.36 20.42
CA HIS A 365 17.07 21.64 19.70
C HIS A 365 15.88 21.37 20.61
N VAL A 366 14.69 21.53 20.06
CA VAL A 366 13.42 21.13 20.68
C VAL A 366 12.90 19.89 19.96
N ILE A 367 13.06 18.74 20.61
CA ILE A 367 12.71 17.43 20.06
C ILE A 367 11.20 17.25 20.14
N VAL A 368 10.58 17.06 18.99
CA VAL A 368 9.13 16.86 18.84
C VAL A 368 8.82 15.64 18.00
N GLN A 369 7.62 15.12 18.10
CA GLN A 369 7.17 14.03 17.24
C GLN A 369 6.88 14.54 15.82
N ASP A 370 6.10 15.62 15.70
CA ASP A 370 5.63 16.22 14.44
C ASP A 370 5.58 17.75 14.59
N SER A 371 6.53 18.42 13.99
CA SER A 371 6.63 19.88 14.04
C SER A 371 5.56 20.58 13.20
N LYS A 372 5.10 19.97 12.10
CA LYS A 372 4.09 20.57 11.23
C LYS A 372 2.77 20.79 11.98
N SER A 373 2.30 19.80 12.73
CA SER A 373 1.09 19.94 13.55
C SER A 373 1.23 21.04 14.61
N ILE A 374 2.44 21.23 15.16
CA ILE A 374 2.70 22.33 16.10
C ILE A 374 2.62 23.68 15.38
N TYR A 375 3.19 23.82 14.20
CA TYR A 375 3.04 25.04 13.38
C TYR A 375 1.59 25.30 12.96
N GLU A 376 0.76 24.28 12.86
CA GLU A 376 -0.67 24.39 12.55
C GLU A 376 -1.52 24.78 13.78
N SER A 377 -0.97 24.72 14.99
CA SER A 377 -1.66 25.09 16.21
C SER A 377 -1.64 26.60 16.46
N ASP A 378 -2.28 27.03 17.52
CA ASP A 378 -2.23 28.39 18.07
C ASP A 378 -1.10 28.57 19.10
N PHE A 379 -0.26 27.55 19.33
CA PHE A 379 0.93 27.65 20.16
C PHE A 379 1.98 28.57 19.48
N PRO A 380 2.60 29.52 20.21
CA PRO A 380 3.63 30.39 19.62
C PRO A 380 4.90 29.58 19.31
N THR A 381 5.40 29.69 18.06
CA THR A 381 6.52 28.88 17.57
C THR A 381 7.73 29.68 17.11
N GLU A 382 7.73 31.02 17.31
CA GLU A 382 8.75 31.90 16.77
C GLU A 382 10.13 31.59 17.33
N GLY A 383 11.09 31.34 16.44
CA GLY A 383 12.49 31.08 16.80
C GLY A 383 12.77 29.72 17.40
N ILE A 384 11.81 28.83 17.56
CA ILE A 384 12.01 27.51 18.14
C ILE A 384 12.75 26.58 17.16
N PRO A 385 13.93 26.03 17.53
CA PRO A 385 14.70 25.13 16.68
C PRO A 385 14.17 23.69 16.77
N PHE A 386 13.06 23.38 16.11
CA PHE A 386 12.45 22.05 16.15
C PHE A 386 13.35 20.98 15.54
N TYR A 387 13.41 19.83 16.22
CA TYR A 387 14.01 18.59 15.76
C TYR A 387 12.90 17.53 15.68
N ASP A 388 12.38 17.32 14.48
CA ASP A 388 11.19 16.52 14.20
C ASP A 388 11.55 15.05 13.99
N MET A 389 11.11 14.19 14.92
CA MET A 389 11.41 12.77 14.89
C MET A 389 10.69 12.01 13.77
N THR A 390 9.53 12.48 13.32
CA THR A 390 8.83 11.92 12.13
C THR A 390 9.63 12.17 10.87
N LEU A 391 10.15 13.39 10.69
CA LEU A 391 10.99 13.73 9.53
C LEU A 391 12.35 13.04 9.59
N VAL A 392 12.96 12.92 10.76
CA VAL A 392 14.19 12.12 10.95
C VAL A 392 13.96 10.66 10.55
N SER A 393 12.86 10.07 11.01
CA SER A 393 12.52 8.69 10.67
C SER A 393 12.26 8.52 9.17
N TYR A 394 11.61 9.51 8.55
CA TYR A 394 11.34 9.52 7.11
C TYR A 394 12.62 9.59 6.26
N VAL A 395 13.58 10.44 6.60
CA VAL A 395 14.83 10.51 5.81
C VAL A 395 15.68 9.26 5.97
N LEU A 396 15.54 8.53 7.08
CA LEU A 396 16.23 7.25 7.33
C LEU A 396 15.50 6.06 6.71
N GLU A 397 14.16 6.08 6.62
CA GLU A 397 13.37 4.96 6.10
C GLU A 397 12.17 5.49 5.27
N PRO A 398 12.40 6.00 4.05
CA PRO A 398 11.37 6.71 3.26
C PRO A 398 10.31 5.80 2.62
N THR A 399 10.39 4.49 2.83
CA THR A 399 9.46 3.52 2.22
C THR A 399 8.18 3.32 3.02
N ARG A 400 8.13 3.84 4.24
CA ARG A 400 6.92 3.85 5.09
C ARG A 400 6.05 5.06 4.83
N THR A 401 4.77 4.93 5.18
CA THR A 401 3.78 6.02 5.07
C THR A 401 3.42 6.65 6.40
N THR A 402 3.78 6.01 7.52
CA THR A 402 3.51 6.48 8.89
C THR A 402 4.67 6.12 9.81
N TYR A 403 4.93 6.97 10.80
CA TYR A 403 6.05 6.84 11.74
C TYR A 403 5.56 6.99 13.19
N PRO A 404 4.82 5.99 13.74
CA PRO A 404 4.41 6.02 15.13
C PRO A 404 5.60 5.90 16.09
N LEU A 405 5.43 6.32 17.33
CA LEU A 405 6.49 6.26 18.35
C LEU A 405 7.03 4.84 18.56
N SER A 406 6.19 3.81 18.44
CA SER A 406 6.61 2.40 18.50
C SER A 406 7.60 2.04 17.39
N TYR A 407 7.39 2.57 16.18
CA TYR A 407 8.33 2.35 15.09
C TYR A 407 9.63 3.16 15.26
N MET A 408 9.55 4.39 15.77
CA MET A 408 10.75 5.16 16.09
C MET A 408 11.62 4.43 17.10
N ALA A 409 11.01 3.79 18.10
CA ALA A 409 11.69 2.96 19.05
C ALA A 409 12.45 1.80 18.40
N GLU A 410 11.80 1.08 17.49
CA GLU A 410 12.41 -0.01 16.72
C GLU A 410 13.58 0.51 15.86
N LEU A 411 13.36 1.60 15.12
CA LEU A 411 14.35 2.19 14.21
C LEU A 411 15.63 2.61 14.95
N PHE A 412 15.51 3.06 16.20
CA PHE A 412 16.63 3.54 17.03
C PHE A 412 17.08 2.52 18.09
N GLY A 413 16.58 1.28 18.03
CA GLY A 413 17.03 0.18 18.89
C GLY A 413 16.65 0.35 20.36
N THR A 414 15.53 1.03 20.65
CA THR A 414 15.01 1.23 22.00
C THR A 414 13.66 0.53 22.17
N SER A 415 13.26 0.27 23.40
CA SER A 415 11.88 -0.21 23.65
C SER A 415 11.04 0.93 24.18
N PRO A 416 9.89 1.26 23.53
CA PRO A 416 9.02 2.29 24.04
C PRO A 416 8.35 1.76 25.30
N VAL A 417 8.64 2.37 26.43
CA VAL A 417 7.92 2.11 27.67
C VAL A 417 6.83 3.17 27.80
N PHE A 418 5.69 2.94 27.14
CA PHE A 418 4.47 3.71 27.41
C PHE A 418 3.58 2.90 28.33
N PRO A 419 3.46 3.27 29.60
CA PRO A 419 2.52 2.62 30.51
C PRO A 419 1.09 2.87 30.01
N ASP A 420 0.35 1.81 29.66
CA ASP A 420 -1.07 1.93 29.27
C ASP A 420 -2.00 2.32 30.44
N HIS A 421 -1.45 2.59 31.60
CA HIS A 421 -2.20 2.91 32.84
C HIS A 421 -2.02 4.37 33.26
N LEU A 422 -1.58 5.21 32.31
CA LEU A 422 -1.55 6.63 32.57
C LEU A 422 -3.00 7.12 32.49
N ASP A 423 -3.51 7.56 33.62
CA ASP A 423 -4.92 7.96 33.74
C ASP A 423 -5.18 9.34 33.11
N THR A 424 -4.14 10.12 32.87
CA THR A 424 -4.23 11.47 32.34
C THR A 424 -3.41 11.68 31.05
N GLU A 425 -3.84 12.60 30.20
CA GLU A 425 -3.09 13.00 29.00
C GLU A 425 -1.77 13.68 29.39
N GLU A 426 -1.69 14.35 30.55
CA GLU A 426 -0.46 14.93 31.09
C GLU A 426 0.61 13.88 31.33
N GLU A 427 0.25 12.76 31.98
CA GLU A 427 1.18 11.67 32.27
C GLU A 427 1.67 10.99 31.00
N LYS A 428 0.77 10.80 30.01
CA LYS A 428 1.14 10.27 28.69
C LYS A 428 2.14 11.18 28.00
N SER A 429 1.85 12.48 27.96
CA SER A 429 2.72 13.50 27.36
C SER A 429 4.08 13.57 28.06
N ALA A 430 4.12 13.42 29.38
CA ALA A 430 5.38 13.35 30.13
C ALA A 430 6.25 12.15 29.75
N CYS A 431 5.63 10.98 29.57
CA CYS A 431 6.33 9.79 29.12
C CYS A 431 6.85 9.95 27.69
N ILE A 432 6.05 10.57 26.80
CA ILE A 432 6.45 10.86 25.43
C ILE A 432 7.66 11.83 25.40
N CYS A 433 7.64 12.88 26.24
CA CYS A 433 8.79 13.80 26.37
C CYS A 433 10.09 13.08 26.73
N GLY A 434 10.06 12.23 27.77
CA GLY A 434 11.23 11.45 28.17
C GLY A 434 11.72 10.50 27.05
N PHE A 435 10.77 9.88 26.36
CA PHE A 435 11.08 8.99 25.26
C PHE A 435 11.72 9.74 24.06
N LEU A 436 11.17 10.86 23.64
CA LEU A 436 11.73 11.69 22.56
C LEU A 436 13.16 12.12 22.86
N LEU A 437 13.44 12.57 24.08
CA LEU A 437 14.80 12.90 24.52
C LEU A 437 15.75 11.71 24.41
N SER A 438 15.31 10.51 24.77
CA SER A 438 16.13 9.30 24.69
C SER A 438 16.51 8.90 23.27
N LEU A 439 15.68 9.25 22.28
CA LEU A 439 15.92 8.93 20.87
C LEU A 439 16.91 9.88 20.20
N TYR A 440 17.08 11.10 20.71
CA TYR A 440 17.79 12.18 20.00
C TYR A 440 19.23 11.80 19.63
N ALA A 441 20.05 11.35 20.60
CA ALA A 441 21.46 11.07 20.35
C ALA A 441 21.66 9.98 19.29
N THR A 442 20.93 8.87 19.42
CA THR A 442 20.99 7.75 18.47
C THR A 442 20.48 8.15 17.09
N SER A 443 19.41 8.92 17.03
CA SER A 443 18.87 9.41 15.76
C SER A 443 19.84 10.30 15.00
N LEU A 444 20.57 11.16 15.71
CA LEU A 444 21.60 12.01 15.14
C LEU A 444 22.77 11.18 14.58
N GLU A 445 23.21 10.15 15.30
CA GLU A 445 24.24 9.22 14.82
C GLU A 445 23.80 8.46 13.57
N HIS A 446 22.56 7.99 13.53
CA HIS A 446 21.98 7.33 12.35
C HIS A 446 21.91 8.27 11.15
N MET A 447 21.50 9.52 11.33
CA MET A 447 21.50 10.51 10.23
C MET A 447 22.90 10.78 9.69
N LYS A 448 23.92 10.93 10.58
CA LYS A 448 25.31 11.15 10.18
C LYS A 448 25.85 9.95 9.41
N SER A 449 25.69 8.74 9.93
CA SER A 449 26.20 7.50 9.32
C SER A 449 25.57 7.21 7.95
N ASN A 450 24.31 7.57 7.74
CA ASN A 450 23.63 7.44 6.46
C ASN A 450 23.81 8.66 5.52
N GLY A 451 24.43 9.76 6.01
CA GLY A 451 24.71 10.97 5.22
C GLY A 451 23.48 11.79 4.86
N VAL A 452 22.41 11.74 5.67
CA VAL A 452 21.12 12.44 5.44
C VAL A 452 20.91 13.65 6.37
N GLN A 453 21.87 13.98 7.24
CA GLN A 453 21.73 15.10 8.17
C GLN A 453 21.50 16.43 7.43
N SER A 454 22.29 16.72 6.40
CA SER A 454 22.14 17.94 5.62
C SER A 454 20.79 18.01 4.88
N LEU A 455 20.26 16.87 4.42
CA LEU A 455 18.94 16.78 3.82
C LEU A 455 17.85 17.15 4.84
N PHE A 456 17.94 16.60 6.04
CA PHE A 456 17.01 16.93 7.13
C PHE A 456 17.08 18.41 7.50
N GLU A 457 18.28 18.93 7.81
CA GLU A 457 18.46 20.30 8.32
C GLU A 457 18.13 21.38 7.31
N LYS A 458 18.46 21.16 6.02
CA LYS A 458 18.31 22.19 4.97
C LYS A 458 17.05 22.08 4.17
N ILE A 459 16.42 20.92 4.13
CA ILE A 459 15.25 20.68 3.28
C ILE A 459 14.03 20.25 4.10
N GLU A 460 14.08 19.12 4.79
CA GLU A 460 12.86 18.57 5.37
C GLU A 460 12.36 19.36 6.58
N SER A 461 13.25 19.72 7.50
CA SER A 461 12.87 20.44 8.72
C SER A 461 12.33 21.86 8.42
N PRO A 462 12.99 22.70 7.62
CA PRO A 462 12.46 24.04 7.30
C PRO A 462 11.16 24.00 6.49
N LEU A 463 10.96 22.98 5.67
CA LEU A 463 9.78 22.85 4.84
C LEU A 463 8.50 22.65 5.65
N ALA A 464 8.56 22.04 6.84
CA ALA A 464 7.38 21.80 7.68
C ALA A 464 6.62 23.08 8.02
N ALA A 465 7.34 24.15 8.35
CA ALA A 465 6.73 25.46 8.61
C ALA A 465 6.05 26.07 7.35
N VAL A 466 6.71 25.96 6.20
CA VAL A 466 6.15 26.43 4.91
C VAL A 466 4.85 25.71 4.58
N LEU A 467 4.84 24.39 4.75
CA LEU A 467 3.64 23.58 4.48
C LEU A 467 2.49 23.93 5.43
N ALA A 468 2.76 24.09 6.71
CA ALA A 468 1.76 24.51 7.69
C ALA A 468 1.13 25.88 7.32
N GLU A 469 1.94 26.83 6.87
CA GLU A 469 1.44 28.13 6.41
C GLU A 469 0.57 28.01 5.15
N MET A 470 0.98 27.20 4.17
CA MET A 470 0.19 26.94 2.97
C MET A 470 -1.15 26.27 3.32
N GLU A 471 -1.15 25.32 4.25
CA GLU A 471 -2.35 24.64 4.71
C GLU A 471 -3.29 25.60 5.46
N LYS A 472 -2.75 26.43 6.37
CA LYS A 472 -3.53 27.51 7.04
C LYS A 472 -4.08 28.54 6.05
N ALA A 473 -3.32 28.88 5.03
CA ALA A 473 -3.77 29.83 4.00
C ALA A 473 -4.97 29.29 3.22
N GLY A 474 -4.92 28.04 2.78
CA GLY A 474 -5.95 27.42 1.95
C GLY A 474 -6.19 28.19 0.64
N ILE A 475 -7.08 27.68 -0.21
CA ILE A 475 -7.42 28.30 -1.50
C ILE A 475 -8.91 28.63 -1.58
N ALA A 476 -9.23 29.83 -2.10
CA ALA A 476 -10.61 30.29 -2.26
C ALA A 476 -11.23 29.79 -3.57
N THR A 477 -12.57 29.77 -3.61
CA THR A 477 -13.35 29.30 -4.76
C THR A 477 -14.47 30.27 -5.11
N ASP A 478 -14.81 30.39 -6.40
CA ASP A 478 -15.99 31.10 -6.88
C ASP A 478 -17.22 30.18 -6.82
N GLN A 479 -17.94 30.24 -5.73
CA GLN A 479 -19.10 29.35 -5.50
C GLN A 479 -20.22 29.52 -6.53
N LYS A 480 -20.49 30.75 -7.00
CA LYS A 480 -21.54 30.99 -8.02
C LYS A 480 -21.18 30.34 -9.35
N ARG A 481 -19.95 30.49 -9.77
CA ARG A 481 -19.44 29.85 -10.98
C ARG A 481 -19.35 28.34 -10.80
N TRP A 482 -19.04 27.88 -9.57
CA TRP A 482 -19.01 26.45 -9.23
C TRP A 482 -20.36 25.79 -9.46
N GLU A 483 -21.44 26.35 -8.95
CA GLU A 483 -22.81 25.85 -9.15
C GLU A 483 -23.18 25.84 -10.64
N ALA A 484 -22.84 26.87 -11.40
CA ALA A 484 -23.11 26.94 -12.84
C ALA A 484 -22.39 25.83 -13.61
N VAL A 485 -21.08 25.62 -13.35
CA VAL A 485 -20.28 24.57 -14.00
C VAL A 485 -20.78 23.18 -13.62
N CYS A 486 -21.13 22.96 -12.36
CA CYS A 486 -21.70 21.71 -11.90
C CYS A 486 -23.03 21.38 -12.61
N HIS A 487 -23.89 22.39 -12.77
CA HIS A 487 -25.15 22.22 -13.51
C HIS A 487 -24.91 21.89 -14.99
N GLU A 488 -24.03 22.61 -15.65
CA GLU A 488 -23.67 22.38 -17.06
C GLU A 488 -23.16 20.95 -17.29
N LEU A 489 -22.21 20.50 -16.49
CA LEU A 489 -21.64 19.17 -16.64
C LEU A 489 -22.66 18.05 -16.29
N LYS A 490 -23.53 18.27 -15.33
CA LYS A 490 -24.65 17.34 -15.05
C LYS A 490 -25.65 17.24 -16.20
N VAL A 491 -25.93 18.33 -16.90
CA VAL A 491 -26.78 18.29 -18.11
C VAL A 491 -26.08 17.51 -19.21
N ARG A 492 -24.78 17.72 -19.42
CA ARG A 492 -23.99 16.98 -20.42
C ARG A 492 -23.88 15.49 -20.07
N GLU A 493 -23.66 15.16 -18.81
CA GLU A 493 -23.61 13.79 -18.30
C GLU A 493 -24.92 13.04 -18.61
N ARG A 494 -26.08 13.64 -18.29
CA ARG A 494 -27.40 13.06 -18.57
C ARG A 494 -27.62 12.85 -20.05
N LYS A 495 -27.22 13.80 -20.90
CA LYS A 495 -27.35 13.65 -22.37
C LYS A 495 -26.49 12.48 -22.87
N LEU A 496 -25.26 12.34 -22.41
CA LEU A 496 -24.37 11.23 -22.77
C LEU A 496 -24.96 9.90 -22.30
N LEU A 497 -25.51 9.84 -21.09
CA LEU A 497 -26.12 8.65 -20.54
C LEU A 497 -27.32 8.18 -21.40
N SER A 498 -28.16 9.11 -21.82
CA SER A 498 -29.30 8.79 -22.72
C SER A 498 -28.80 8.23 -24.06
N LEU A 499 -27.76 8.81 -24.67
CA LEU A 499 -27.16 8.31 -25.93
C LEU A 499 -26.53 6.92 -25.75
N ILE A 500 -25.94 6.66 -24.59
CA ILE A 500 -25.33 5.35 -24.27
C ILE A 500 -26.46 4.30 -24.12
N TYR A 501 -27.54 4.61 -23.41
CA TYR A 501 -28.68 3.70 -23.23
C TYR A 501 -29.42 3.41 -24.55
N GLU A 502 -29.60 4.43 -25.37
CA GLU A 502 -30.19 4.28 -26.70
C GLU A 502 -29.35 3.33 -27.57
N ALA A 503 -28.01 3.51 -27.58
CA ALA A 503 -27.09 2.66 -28.34
C ALA A 503 -27.03 1.24 -27.79
N ALA A 504 -27.11 1.06 -26.47
CA ALA A 504 -27.08 -0.24 -25.78
C ALA A 504 -28.41 -0.99 -25.85
N GLY A 505 -29.53 -0.27 -26.06
CA GLY A 505 -30.88 -0.80 -26.04
C GLY A 505 -31.44 -1.08 -24.63
N GLU A 506 -30.73 -0.71 -23.58
CA GLU A 506 -31.15 -0.89 -22.20
C GLU A 506 -30.38 0.04 -21.22
N GLU A 507 -30.95 0.24 -20.03
CA GLU A 507 -30.32 0.97 -18.94
C GLU A 507 -29.34 0.06 -18.14
N PHE A 508 -28.19 0.56 -17.80
CA PHE A 508 -27.18 -0.14 -16.99
C PHE A 508 -26.22 0.84 -16.31
N ASN A 509 -25.47 0.40 -15.31
CA ASN A 509 -24.45 1.24 -14.69
C ASN A 509 -23.19 1.30 -15.55
N VAL A 510 -23.02 2.42 -16.29
CA VAL A 510 -21.87 2.66 -17.19
C VAL A 510 -20.53 2.70 -16.42
N ASN A 511 -20.55 3.07 -15.13
CA ASN A 511 -19.37 3.07 -14.27
C ASN A 511 -19.03 1.67 -13.70
N SER A 512 -19.92 0.66 -13.86
CA SER A 512 -19.64 -0.72 -13.47
C SER A 512 -18.84 -1.46 -14.55
N PRO A 513 -17.56 -1.84 -14.34
CA PRO A 513 -16.78 -2.58 -15.34
C PRO A 513 -17.45 -3.89 -15.76
N LYS A 514 -18.14 -4.54 -14.82
CA LYS A 514 -18.81 -5.81 -15.04
C LYS A 514 -20.01 -5.64 -15.98
N GLN A 515 -20.89 -4.67 -15.70
CA GLN A 515 -22.09 -4.44 -16.52
C GLN A 515 -21.69 -3.92 -17.90
N LEU A 516 -20.79 -2.95 -17.97
CA LEU A 516 -20.30 -2.44 -19.24
C LEU A 516 -19.61 -3.53 -20.07
N GLY A 517 -18.84 -4.42 -19.46
CA GLY A 517 -18.23 -5.56 -20.14
C GLY A 517 -19.24 -6.50 -20.77
N VAL A 518 -20.34 -6.81 -20.10
CA VAL A 518 -21.44 -7.62 -20.65
C VAL A 518 -22.09 -6.90 -21.85
N ILE A 519 -22.38 -5.61 -21.74
CA ILE A 519 -22.98 -4.83 -22.82
C ILE A 519 -22.08 -4.83 -24.06
N LEU A 520 -20.81 -4.42 -23.91
CA LEU A 520 -19.90 -4.27 -25.04
C LEU A 520 -19.55 -5.59 -25.71
N PHE A 521 -19.19 -6.59 -24.94
CA PHE A 521 -18.55 -7.81 -25.45
C PHE A 521 -19.51 -8.99 -25.61
N GLU A 522 -20.57 -9.09 -24.82
CA GLU A 522 -21.54 -10.20 -24.91
C GLU A 522 -22.77 -9.82 -25.70
N LYS A 523 -23.36 -8.63 -25.46
CA LYS A 523 -24.59 -8.19 -26.16
C LYS A 523 -24.32 -7.51 -27.50
N MET A 524 -23.35 -6.59 -27.54
CA MET A 524 -23.01 -5.86 -28.78
C MET A 524 -21.96 -6.58 -29.64
N GLY A 525 -21.35 -7.68 -29.14
CA GLY A 525 -20.42 -8.52 -29.89
C GLY A 525 -19.11 -7.84 -30.29
N MET A 526 -18.67 -6.82 -29.55
CA MET A 526 -17.40 -6.14 -29.84
C MET A 526 -16.19 -7.04 -29.58
N PRO A 527 -15.06 -6.85 -30.28
CA PRO A 527 -13.89 -7.66 -30.07
C PRO A 527 -13.36 -7.46 -28.64
N ALA A 528 -13.35 -8.53 -27.88
CA ALA A 528 -12.86 -8.53 -26.50
C ALA A 528 -11.36 -8.81 -26.46
N GLY A 529 -10.64 -8.07 -25.61
CA GLY A 529 -9.30 -8.44 -25.22
C GLY A 529 -9.28 -9.67 -24.28
N LYS A 530 -8.14 -9.94 -23.63
CA LYS A 530 -8.04 -11.07 -22.69
C LYS A 530 -9.08 -10.95 -21.56
N LYS A 531 -9.84 -12.02 -21.35
CA LYS A 531 -10.76 -12.15 -20.22
C LYS A 531 -9.94 -12.25 -18.92
N THR A 532 -10.20 -11.37 -17.97
CA THR A 532 -9.57 -11.39 -16.63
C THR A 532 -10.35 -12.32 -15.69
N LYS A 533 -9.81 -12.59 -14.49
CA LYS A 533 -10.55 -13.35 -13.45
C LYS A 533 -11.90 -12.71 -13.08
N ASN A 534 -12.04 -11.40 -13.27
CA ASN A 534 -13.23 -10.62 -12.92
C ASN A 534 -14.12 -10.27 -14.13
N GLY A 535 -13.89 -10.86 -15.30
CA GLY A 535 -14.61 -10.60 -16.53
C GLY A 535 -13.77 -9.84 -17.57
N TYR A 536 -14.42 -9.10 -18.46
CA TYR A 536 -13.77 -8.34 -19.51
C TYR A 536 -13.16 -7.03 -18.96
N SER A 537 -11.98 -6.66 -19.44
CA SER A 537 -11.40 -5.35 -19.12
C SER A 537 -12.16 -4.25 -19.86
N THR A 538 -12.59 -3.22 -19.12
CA THR A 538 -13.16 -1.98 -19.64
C THR A 538 -12.30 -0.78 -19.22
N ALA A 539 -10.99 -0.98 -19.11
CA ALA A 539 -10.02 0.07 -18.82
C ALA A 539 -9.95 1.09 -19.97
N ALA A 540 -9.47 2.28 -19.69
CA ALA A 540 -9.49 3.39 -20.65
C ALA A 540 -8.78 3.04 -21.96
N ASP A 541 -7.61 2.39 -21.90
CA ASP A 541 -6.84 1.94 -23.04
C ASP A 541 -7.61 0.98 -23.97
N VAL A 542 -8.39 0.05 -23.37
CA VAL A 542 -9.24 -0.87 -24.12
C VAL A 542 -10.39 -0.11 -24.80
N LEU A 543 -11.03 0.81 -24.08
CA LEU A 543 -12.11 1.62 -24.62
C LEU A 543 -11.62 2.59 -25.69
N GLU A 544 -10.45 3.22 -25.55
CA GLU A 544 -9.84 4.08 -26.55
C GLU A 544 -9.54 3.32 -27.85
N MET A 545 -9.07 2.08 -27.76
CA MET A 545 -8.85 1.22 -28.91
C MET A 545 -10.19 0.91 -29.61
N LEU A 546 -11.22 0.57 -28.85
CA LEU A 546 -12.56 0.29 -29.39
C LEU A 546 -13.20 1.54 -30.01
N ALA A 547 -12.97 2.71 -29.42
CA ALA A 547 -13.52 3.99 -29.91
C ALA A 547 -13.04 4.37 -31.32
N LYS A 548 -11.93 3.80 -31.81
CA LYS A 548 -11.47 3.97 -33.20
C LYS A 548 -12.42 3.35 -34.20
N SER A 549 -13.05 2.22 -33.87
CA SER A 549 -13.96 1.47 -34.74
C SER A 549 -15.44 1.63 -34.36
N TYR A 550 -15.73 1.98 -33.12
CA TYR A 550 -17.08 2.08 -32.58
C TYR A 550 -17.32 3.46 -31.96
N PRO A 551 -17.86 4.43 -32.75
CA PRO A 551 -17.99 5.83 -32.30
C PRO A 551 -18.73 6.03 -30.97
N PHE A 552 -19.73 5.19 -30.67
CA PHE A 552 -20.49 5.32 -29.42
C PHE A 552 -19.65 5.06 -28.18
N VAL A 553 -18.52 4.32 -28.29
CA VAL A 553 -17.59 4.10 -27.16
C VAL A 553 -16.94 5.41 -26.73
N LYS A 554 -16.86 6.41 -27.61
CA LYS A 554 -16.40 7.76 -27.26
C LYS A 554 -17.33 8.40 -26.23
N ASN A 555 -18.65 8.18 -26.36
CA ASN A 555 -19.62 8.69 -25.38
C ASN A 555 -19.42 8.04 -24.00
N ILE A 556 -19.03 6.77 -23.95
CA ILE A 556 -18.70 6.07 -22.68
C ILE A 556 -17.46 6.64 -22.02
N LEU A 557 -16.41 6.90 -22.80
CA LEU A 557 -15.17 7.52 -22.30
C LEU A 557 -15.45 8.93 -21.75
N GLU A 558 -16.19 9.72 -22.51
CA GLU A 558 -16.58 11.08 -22.13
C GLU A 558 -17.49 11.07 -20.88
N TYR A 559 -18.51 10.21 -20.85
CA TYR A 559 -19.37 10.04 -19.70
C TYR A 559 -18.57 9.70 -18.43
N ARG A 560 -17.69 8.69 -18.49
CA ARG A 560 -16.87 8.29 -17.35
C ARG A 560 -15.96 9.42 -16.87
N THR A 561 -15.41 10.19 -17.80
CA THR A 561 -14.57 11.35 -17.48
C THR A 561 -15.39 12.41 -16.73
N ILE A 562 -16.54 12.79 -17.28
CA ILE A 562 -17.42 13.82 -16.68
C ILE A 562 -17.97 13.34 -15.35
N SER A 563 -18.49 12.10 -15.27
CA SER A 563 -19.04 11.52 -14.04
C SER A 563 -18.01 11.50 -12.91
N LYS A 564 -16.75 11.14 -13.23
CA LYS A 564 -15.64 11.18 -12.27
C LYS A 564 -15.35 12.62 -11.80
N LEU A 565 -15.34 13.59 -12.72
CA LEU A 565 -15.08 14.99 -12.38
C LEU A 565 -16.20 15.58 -11.51
N ILE A 566 -17.45 15.24 -11.79
CA ILE A 566 -18.60 15.67 -10.98
C ILE A 566 -18.48 15.09 -9.56
N SER A 567 -18.36 13.77 -9.44
CA SER A 567 -18.35 13.11 -8.13
C SER A 567 -17.11 13.42 -7.30
N THR A 568 -15.93 13.48 -7.94
CA THR A 568 -14.66 13.64 -7.22
C THR A 568 -14.39 15.09 -6.85
N TYR A 569 -14.81 16.05 -7.68
CA TYR A 569 -14.47 17.45 -7.48
C TYR A 569 -15.70 18.34 -7.28
N LEU A 570 -16.65 18.35 -8.20
CA LEU A 570 -17.73 19.34 -8.17
C LEU A 570 -18.74 19.14 -7.05
N GLU A 571 -18.99 17.90 -6.64
CA GLU A 571 -19.87 17.60 -5.51
C GLU A 571 -19.14 17.48 -4.18
N ALA A 572 -17.89 16.99 -4.20
CA ALA A 572 -17.14 16.72 -2.98
C ALA A 572 -16.44 17.97 -2.42
N LEU A 573 -15.78 18.79 -3.27
CA LEU A 573 -14.95 19.90 -2.81
C LEU A 573 -15.75 21.02 -2.10
N PRO A 574 -16.96 21.42 -2.53
CA PRO A 574 -17.72 22.43 -1.80
C PRO A 574 -18.04 22.06 -0.35
N LEU A 575 -18.14 20.77 -0.05
CA LEU A 575 -18.37 20.27 1.31
C LEU A 575 -17.15 20.43 2.24
N LEU A 576 -16.00 20.70 1.67
CA LEU A 576 -14.72 20.88 2.38
C LEU A 576 -14.36 22.36 2.58
N ILE A 577 -15.19 23.28 2.10
CA ILE A 577 -15.00 24.71 2.36
C ILE A 577 -15.27 24.94 3.84
N ARG A 578 -14.29 25.46 4.54
CA ARG A 578 -14.45 25.81 5.96
C ARG A 578 -15.23 27.12 6.11
N PRO A 579 -16.28 27.16 6.91
CA PRO A 579 -17.10 28.36 7.11
C PRO A 579 -16.28 29.55 7.66
N GLU A 580 -15.29 29.26 8.52
CA GLU A 580 -14.48 30.26 9.20
C GLU A 580 -13.56 31.04 8.24
N THR A 581 -13.07 30.35 7.22
CA THR A 581 -12.11 30.94 6.26
C THR A 581 -12.71 31.18 4.87
N GLY A 582 -13.81 30.51 4.53
CA GLY A 582 -14.37 30.50 3.18
C GLY A 582 -13.47 29.79 2.15
N ARG A 583 -12.48 28.98 2.61
CA ARG A 583 -11.45 28.37 1.78
C ARG A 583 -11.41 26.84 1.92
N ILE A 584 -10.81 26.17 0.96
CA ILE A 584 -10.47 24.76 1.01
C ILE A 584 -9.03 24.64 1.50
N HIS A 585 -8.82 23.84 2.53
CA HIS A 585 -7.52 23.55 3.13
C HIS A 585 -7.14 22.12 2.84
N THR A 586 -6.18 21.92 1.92
CA THR A 586 -5.59 20.63 1.64
C THR A 586 -4.49 20.30 2.63
N SER A 587 -4.21 19.04 2.88
CA SER A 587 -3.02 18.62 3.63
C SER A 587 -1.90 18.25 2.67
N PHE A 588 -0.70 18.81 2.86
CA PHE A 588 0.52 18.45 2.15
C PHE A 588 1.32 17.43 2.94
N ASN A 589 1.32 16.18 2.48
CA ASN A 589 2.00 15.10 3.18
C ASN A 589 3.48 15.05 2.75
N GLN A 590 4.37 15.28 3.70
CA GLN A 590 5.80 15.32 3.48
C GLN A 590 6.46 13.94 3.51
N THR A 591 5.86 12.97 4.20
CA THR A 591 6.46 11.68 4.55
C THR A 591 5.87 10.46 3.83
N VAL A 592 4.96 10.68 2.87
CA VAL A 592 4.20 9.58 2.22
C VAL A 592 4.92 9.00 1.00
N THR A 593 5.67 9.81 0.26
CA THR A 593 6.30 9.33 -0.97
C THR A 593 7.76 8.93 -0.76
N ALA A 594 8.14 7.77 -1.29
CA ALA A 594 9.53 7.29 -1.21
C ALA A 594 10.51 8.06 -2.12
N THR A 595 10.01 8.95 -2.98
CA THR A 595 10.83 9.77 -3.90
C THR A 595 11.17 11.15 -3.34
N GLY A 596 10.58 11.54 -2.21
CA GLY A 596 10.71 12.90 -1.68
C GLY A 596 9.67 13.90 -2.20
N ARG A 597 8.85 13.53 -3.20
CA ARG A 597 7.75 14.39 -3.65
C ARG A 597 6.72 14.58 -2.55
N LEU A 598 6.09 15.75 -2.50
CA LEU A 598 4.91 15.97 -1.67
C LEU A 598 3.71 15.23 -2.28
N SER A 599 2.79 14.82 -1.43
CA SER A 599 1.45 14.41 -1.85
C SER A 599 0.41 15.31 -1.18
N SER A 600 -0.76 15.42 -1.81
CA SER A 600 -1.87 16.22 -1.28
C SER A 600 -3.04 15.30 -0.96
N SER A 601 -3.69 15.52 0.17
CA SER A 601 -4.88 14.79 0.60
C SER A 601 -5.89 15.70 1.28
N ASP A 602 -7.12 15.28 1.38
CA ASP A 602 -8.22 15.88 2.14
C ASP A 602 -8.50 17.37 1.83
N PRO A 603 -8.63 17.77 0.53
CA PRO A 603 -8.69 16.98 -0.70
C PRO A 603 -7.36 16.92 -1.48
N ASN A 604 -7.18 15.92 -2.36
CA ASN A 604 -6.04 15.89 -3.27
C ASN A 604 -6.21 16.88 -4.43
N LEU A 605 -5.61 18.06 -4.31
CA LEU A 605 -5.64 19.11 -5.33
C LEU A 605 -4.63 18.89 -6.47
N GLN A 606 -3.60 18.05 -6.25
CA GLN A 606 -2.56 17.77 -7.26
C GLN A 606 -3.08 16.90 -8.42
N ASN A 607 -4.23 16.22 -8.24
CA ASN A 607 -4.82 15.34 -9.25
C ASN A 607 -5.87 16.02 -10.14
N ILE A 608 -6.14 17.32 -9.98
CA ILE A 608 -7.08 18.03 -10.85
C ILE A 608 -6.48 18.15 -12.26
N PRO A 609 -7.14 17.61 -13.32
CA PRO A 609 -6.57 17.55 -14.65
C PRO A 609 -6.24 18.93 -15.21
N VAL A 610 -5.10 19.04 -15.91
CA VAL A 610 -4.66 20.29 -16.56
C VAL A 610 -4.94 20.31 -18.06
N ARG A 611 -4.82 19.14 -18.70
CA ARG A 611 -4.80 19.05 -20.18
C ARG A 611 -6.18 19.05 -20.82
N THR A 612 -7.21 18.53 -20.12
CA THR A 612 -8.57 18.48 -20.66
C THR A 612 -9.30 19.81 -20.49
N ALA A 613 -10.26 20.09 -21.34
CA ALA A 613 -11.08 21.29 -21.26
C ALA A 613 -11.87 21.36 -19.94
N GLU A 614 -12.45 20.23 -19.55
CA GLU A 614 -13.22 20.08 -18.30
C GLU A 614 -12.32 20.28 -17.07
N GLY A 615 -11.11 19.74 -17.09
CA GLY A 615 -10.13 19.94 -16.01
C GLY A 615 -9.73 21.41 -15.86
N ARG A 616 -9.49 22.12 -16.97
CA ARG A 616 -9.25 23.57 -16.97
C ARG A 616 -10.47 24.35 -16.47
N GLN A 617 -11.69 23.89 -16.81
CA GLN A 617 -12.92 24.48 -16.30
C GLN A 617 -13.00 24.36 -14.77
N ILE A 618 -12.65 23.19 -14.19
CA ILE A 618 -12.59 23.02 -12.73
C ILE A 618 -11.50 23.91 -12.11
N ARG A 619 -10.29 23.98 -12.68
CA ARG A 619 -9.22 24.85 -12.18
C ARG A 619 -9.62 26.33 -12.22
N SER A 620 -10.47 26.75 -13.18
CA SER A 620 -10.95 28.12 -13.24
C SER A 620 -11.91 28.52 -12.11
N LEU A 621 -12.37 27.54 -11.31
CA LEU A 621 -13.21 27.77 -10.13
C LEU A 621 -12.43 28.19 -8.89
N PHE A 622 -11.12 27.98 -8.90
CA PHE A 622 -10.23 28.43 -7.84
C PHE A 622 -9.75 29.85 -8.16
N VAL A 623 -9.99 30.75 -7.24
CA VAL A 623 -9.76 32.20 -7.40
C VAL A 623 -8.96 32.74 -6.21
N PRO A 624 -8.29 33.87 -6.36
CA PRO A 624 -7.68 34.57 -5.23
C PRO A 624 -8.73 34.90 -4.16
N GLY A 625 -8.34 34.78 -2.90
CA GLY A 625 -9.24 35.14 -1.79
C GLY A 625 -9.38 36.63 -1.55
N PRO A 626 -10.24 37.02 -0.60
CA PRO A 626 -10.41 38.44 -0.23
C PRO A 626 -9.08 39.10 0.12
N GLY A 627 -8.82 40.27 -0.49
CA GLY A 627 -7.58 41.03 -0.31
C GLY A 627 -6.46 40.67 -1.26
N TYR A 628 -6.69 39.72 -2.20
CA TYR A 628 -5.76 39.35 -3.26
C TYR A 628 -6.43 39.51 -4.63
N ASP A 629 -5.65 39.77 -5.68
CA ASP A 629 -6.16 40.15 -6.99
C ASP A 629 -5.92 39.12 -8.09
N CYS A 630 -4.83 38.35 -7.98
CA CYS A 630 -4.44 37.34 -8.98
C CYS A 630 -3.66 36.17 -8.38
N PHE A 631 -3.55 35.08 -9.15
CA PHE A 631 -2.53 34.09 -8.92
C PHE A 631 -1.31 34.35 -9.79
N ILE A 632 -0.14 34.06 -9.22
CA ILE A 632 1.11 33.96 -9.95
C ILE A 632 1.57 32.50 -9.78
N SER A 633 1.71 31.79 -10.90
CA SER A 633 2.23 30.44 -10.93
C SER A 633 3.62 30.43 -11.54
N SER A 634 4.53 29.67 -10.94
CA SER A 634 5.87 29.47 -11.47
C SER A 634 6.14 27.98 -11.58
N ASP A 635 6.48 27.48 -12.77
CA ASP A 635 6.67 26.08 -13.13
C ASP A 635 8.08 25.83 -13.64
N TYR A 636 8.75 24.80 -13.15
CA TYR A 636 10.07 24.41 -13.67
C TYR A 636 9.97 23.79 -15.06
N SER A 637 10.68 24.39 -16.01
CA SER A 637 10.78 23.85 -17.37
C SER A 637 11.71 22.65 -17.42
N GLN A 638 11.14 21.45 -17.61
CA GLN A 638 11.87 20.19 -17.83
C GLN A 638 12.93 19.87 -16.76
N VAL A 639 12.63 20.08 -15.49
CA VAL A 639 13.59 19.93 -14.39
C VAL A 639 14.24 18.54 -14.35
N GLU A 640 13.49 17.47 -14.58
CA GLU A 640 14.03 16.11 -14.57
C GLU A 640 15.06 15.88 -15.69
N LEU A 641 14.86 16.44 -16.88
CA LEU A 641 15.83 16.35 -17.97
C LEU A 641 17.08 17.20 -17.70
N ARG A 642 16.94 18.34 -17.02
CA ARG A 642 18.06 19.18 -16.56
C ARG A 642 18.88 18.47 -15.49
N VAL A 643 18.22 17.82 -14.54
CA VAL A 643 18.87 16.96 -13.54
C VAL A 643 19.61 15.81 -14.21
N LEU A 644 18.98 15.15 -15.19
CA LEU A 644 19.65 14.09 -15.98
C LEU A 644 20.89 14.61 -16.69
N ALA A 645 20.83 15.78 -17.34
CA ALA A 645 21.98 16.40 -18.02
C ALA A 645 23.10 16.69 -17.02
N HIS A 646 22.77 17.24 -15.85
CA HIS A 646 23.75 17.54 -14.81
C HIS A 646 24.45 16.28 -14.28
N MET A 647 23.66 15.26 -13.93
CA MET A 647 24.17 14.04 -13.27
C MET A 647 24.92 13.13 -14.26
N SER A 648 24.43 12.98 -15.49
CA SER A 648 25.12 12.19 -16.52
C SER A 648 26.37 12.86 -17.07
N GLY A 649 26.41 14.20 -17.01
CA GLY A 649 27.50 14.98 -17.63
C GLY A 649 27.51 14.91 -19.15
N ASP A 650 26.36 14.57 -19.78
CA ASP A 650 26.29 14.51 -21.24
C ASP A 650 26.43 15.89 -21.87
N GLU A 651 27.57 16.13 -22.53
CA GLU A 651 27.91 17.45 -23.08
C GLU A 651 26.94 17.89 -24.17
N SER A 652 26.38 16.96 -24.95
CA SER A 652 25.44 17.28 -26.02
C SER A 652 24.15 17.85 -25.44
N LEU A 653 23.64 17.19 -24.41
CA LEU A 653 22.43 17.61 -23.71
C LEU A 653 22.67 18.91 -22.90
N ILE A 654 23.81 19.03 -22.22
CA ILE A 654 24.22 20.25 -21.49
C ILE A 654 24.28 21.45 -22.46
N ARG A 655 24.90 21.28 -23.61
CA ARG A 655 25.03 22.34 -24.64
C ARG A 655 23.65 22.78 -25.17
N ALA A 656 22.78 21.81 -25.47
CA ALA A 656 21.42 22.10 -25.92
C ALA A 656 20.63 22.94 -24.91
N PHE A 657 20.72 22.59 -23.62
CA PHE A 657 20.07 23.39 -22.57
C PHE A 657 20.67 24.78 -22.41
N ARG A 658 22.00 24.92 -22.49
CA ARG A 658 22.68 26.23 -22.42
C ARG A 658 22.31 27.13 -23.59
N ASN A 659 22.13 26.53 -24.79
CA ASN A 659 21.71 27.23 -25.98
C ASN A 659 20.21 27.50 -26.06
N LYS A 660 19.42 27.08 -25.03
CA LYS A 660 17.95 27.19 -25.01
C LYS A 660 17.27 26.52 -26.22
N GLU A 661 17.83 25.43 -26.73
CA GLU A 661 17.25 24.65 -27.81
C GLU A 661 16.04 23.84 -27.32
N ASP A 662 15.10 23.53 -28.22
CA ASP A 662 14.02 22.56 -27.96
C ASP A 662 14.61 21.15 -27.91
N ILE A 663 14.78 20.64 -26.67
CA ILE A 663 15.41 19.35 -26.39
C ILE A 663 14.72 18.20 -27.12
N HIS A 664 13.40 18.21 -27.20
CA HIS A 664 12.65 17.15 -27.83
C HIS A 664 12.84 17.18 -29.35
N ARG A 665 12.86 18.36 -29.95
CA ARG A 665 13.17 18.55 -31.38
C ARG A 665 14.62 18.18 -31.66
N ARG A 666 15.54 18.59 -30.80
CA ARG A 666 16.97 18.24 -30.90
C ARG A 666 17.18 16.73 -30.83
N THR A 667 16.58 16.06 -29.88
CA THR A 667 16.64 14.59 -29.74
C THR A 667 16.09 13.91 -31.01
N ALA A 668 14.94 14.37 -31.53
CA ALA A 668 14.40 13.83 -32.79
C ALA A 668 15.35 13.98 -33.96
N ALA A 669 15.90 15.18 -34.16
CA ALA A 669 16.86 15.46 -35.24
C ALA A 669 18.07 14.54 -35.15
N GLU A 670 18.68 14.41 -33.98
CA GLU A 670 19.90 13.64 -33.75
C GLU A 670 19.67 12.12 -33.84
N VAL A 671 18.58 11.59 -33.28
CA VAL A 671 18.28 10.16 -33.34
C VAL A 671 17.84 9.70 -34.74
N LEU A 672 17.11 10.55 -35.45
CA LEU A 672 16.66 10.23 -36.81
C LEU A 672 17.68 10.60 -37.89
N GLY A 673 18.68 11.43 -37.57
CA GLY A 673 19.70 11.90 -38.50
C GLY A 673 19.15 12.86 -39.54
N ILE A 674 18.19 13.73 -39.14
CA ILE A 674 17.56 14.74 -40.02
C ILE A 674 17.88 16.15 -39.49
N PRO A 675 17.82 17.17 -40.37
CA PRO A 675 18.00 18.56 -39.96
C PRO A 675 16.97 18.98 -38.88
N PHE A 676 17.42 19.85 -37.99
CA PHE A 676 16.58 20.33 -36.85
C PHE A 676 15.27 20.97 -37.33
N GLU A 677 15.32 21.73 -38.42
CA GLU A 677 14.19 22.44 -39.02
C GLU A 677 13.17 21.49 -39.66
N GLU A 678 13.60 20.34 -40.13
CA GLU A 678 12.76 19.33 -40.79
C GLU A 678 12.01 18.41 -39.84
N VAL A 679 12.28 18.51 -38.52
CA VAL A 679 11.60 17.70 -37.50
C VAL A 679 10.12 18.06 -37.44
N THR A 680 9.26 17.07 -37.72
CA THR A 680 7.81 17.23 -37.66
C THR A 680 7.31 17.29 -36.20
N SER A 681 6.10 17.79 -35.97
CA SER A 681 5.45 17.81 -34.64
C SER A 681 5.26 16.39 -34.06
N GLU A 682 5.00 15.39 -34.92
CA GLU A 682 4.86 13.99 -34.53
C GLU A 682 6.21 13.42 -34.05
N GLN A 683 7.27 13.60 -34.82
CA GLN A 683 8.62 13.17 -34.47
C GLN A 683 9.12 13.83 -33.17
N ARG A 684 8.83 15.13 -33.00
CA ARG A 684 9.09 15.83 -31.75
C ARG A 684 8.31 15.22 -30.56
N SER A 685 7.04 14.85 -30.78
CA SER A 685 6.21 14.20 -29.76
C SER A 685 6.74 12.81 -29.41
N HIS A 686 7.18 12.03 -30.39
CA HIS A 686 7.84 10.73 -30.16
C HIS A 686 9.12 10.90 -29.37
N ALA A 687 9.97 11.86 -29.73
CA ALA A 687 11.18 12.14 -28.95
C ALA A 687 10.88 12.60 -27.51
N LYS A 688 9.81 13.37 -27.31
CA LYS A 688 9.35 13.72 -25.95
C LYS A 688 9.00 12.47 -25.14
N ALA A 689 8.26 11.53 -25.71
CA ALA A 689 7.91 10.29 -25.06
C ALA A 689 9.16 9.43 -24.75
N VAL A 690 10.14 9.40 -25.64
CA VAL A 690 11.41 8.69 -25.42
C VAL A 690 12.24 9.38 -24.34
N ASN A 691 12.41 10.69 -24.37
CA ASN A 691 13.19 11.43 -23.37
C ASN A 691 12.68 11.19 -21.96
N PHE A 692 11.37 11.25 -21.75
CA PHE A 692 10.79 10.92 -20.45
C PHE A 692 10.80 9.41 -20.16
N GLY A 693 10.52 8.59 -21.19
CA GLY A 693 10.53 7.14 -21.04
C GLY A 693 11.89 6.59 -20.59
N ILE A 694 13.00 7.14 -21.08
CA ILE A 694 14.35 6.76 -20.68
C ILE A 694 14.56 7.01 -19.18
N ILE A 695 14.15 8.18 -18.65
CA ILE A 695 14.23 8.49 -17.21
C ILE A 695 13.48 7.45 -16.38
N TYR A 696 12.35 6.95 -16.89
CA TYR A 696 11.53 5.95 -16.20
C TYR A 696 11.91 4.49 -16.54
N GLY A 697 13.00 4.27 -17.28
CA GLY A 697 13.46 2.94 -17.65
C GLY A 697 12.48 2.19 -18.57
N ILE A 698 11.88 2.89 -19.54
CA ILE A 698 10.89 2.32 -20.47
C ILE A 698 11.48 1.18 -21.27
N SER A 699 10.72 0.08 -21.42
CA SER A 699 11.08 -1.02 -22.31
C SER A 699 10.64 -0.75 -23.77
N ASP A 700 11.21 -1.50 -24.70
CA ASP A 700 10.78 -1.50 -26.12
C ASP A 700 9.27 -1.77 -26.27
N PHE A 701 8.72 -2.69 -25.47
CA PHE A 701 7.28 -2.99 -25.42
C PHE A 701 6.46 -1.80 -24.87
N GLY A 702 6.92 -1.16 -23.79
CA GLY A 702 6.25 0.01 -23.22
C GLY A 702 6.22 1.18 -24.20
N LEU A 703 7.35 1.47 -24.83
CA LEU A 703 7.47 2.54 -25.82
C LEU A 703 6.62 2.26 -27.07
N ALA A 704 6.61 1.03 -27.56
CA ALA A 704 5.78 0.62 -28.70
C ALA A 704 4.29 0.89 -28.46
N ASN A 705 3.79 0.51 -27.27
CA ASN A 705 2.39 0.76 -26.89
C ASN A 705 2.08 2.26 -26.76
N GLN A 706 3.00 3.04 -26.18
CA GLN A 706 2.82 4.48 -25.99
C GLN A 706 2.78 5.27 -27.31
N LEU A 707 3.60 4.87 -28.27
CA LEU A 707 3.72 5.54 -29.59
C LEU A 707 2.82 4.94 -30.67
N GLY A 708 2.25 3.75 -30.42
CA GLY A 708 1.46 3.03 -31.44
C GLY A 708 2.31 2.48 -32.60
N ILE A 709 3.59 2.20 -32.35
CA ILE A 709 4.56 1.65 -33.33
C ILE A 709 4.88 0.19 -33.01
N SER A 710 5.58 -0.48 -33.91
CA SER A 710 6.05 -1.85 -33.67
C SER A 710 7.13 -1.90 -32.60
N ARG A 711 7.23 -3.05 -31.91
CA ARG A 711 8.27 -3.29 -30.91
C ARG A 711 9.69 -3.18 -31.45
N GLY A 712 9.89 -3.59 -32.72
CA GLY A 712 11.18 -3.48 -33.42
C GLY A 712 11.59 -2.03 -33.67
N GLU A 713 10.64 -1.18 -34.08
CA GLU A 713 10.88 0.26 -34.26
C GLU A 713 11.19 0.94 -32.93
N ALA A 714 10.43 0.63 -31.88
CA ALA A 714 10.68 1.16 -30.54
C ALA A 714 12.08 0.77 -30.05
N GLY A 715 12.48 -0.50 -30.20
CA GLY A 715 13.81 -0.97 -29.82
C GLY A 715 14.93 -0.29 -30.63
N THR A 716 14.71 -0.07 -31.94
CA THR A 716 15.66 0.67 -32.77
C THR A 716 15.78 2.13 -32.32
N TYR A 717 14.69 2.77 -31.96
CA TYR A 717 14.70 4.15 -31.47
C TYR A 717 15.50 4.27 -30.16
N ILE A 718 15.23 3.40 -29.18
CA ILE A 718 15.98 3.36 -27.91
C ILE A 718 17.47 3.13 -28.14
N LYS A 719 17.83 2.20 -29.03
CA LYS A 719 19.22 1.91 -29.38
C LYS A 719 19.92 3.13 -29.95
N LYS A 720 19.33 3.78 -30.98
CA LYS A 720 19.87 5.02 -31.59
C LYS A 720 19.97 6.15 -30.55
N TYR A 721 19.03 6.28 -29.66
CA TYR A 721 19.07 7.26 -28.56
C TYR A 721 20.33 7.05 -27.68
N PHE A 722 20.60 5.84 -27.24
CA PHE A 722 21.79 5.54 -26.45
C PHE A 722 23.11 5.59 -27.21
N GLU A 723 23.10 5.31 -28.49
CA GLU A 723 24.26 5.53 -29.37
C GLU A 723 24.59 7.02 -29.49
N ARG A 724 23.57 7.87 -29.52
CA ARG A 724 23.73 9.33 -29.60
C ARG A 724 24.09 9.97 -28.25
N TYR A 725 23.55 9.44 -27.15
CA TYR A 725 23.80 9.92 -25.79
C TYR A 725 24.50 8.86 -24.91
N PRO A 726 25.76 8.53 -25.21
CA PRO A 726 26.47 7.43 -24.54
C PRO A 726 26.71 7.69 -23.06
N TYR A 727 26.87 8.96 -22.64
CA TYR A 727 27.03 9.31 -21.23
C TYR A 727 25.74 9.10 -20.43
N ILE A 728 24.58 9.33 -21.03
CA ILE A 728 23.30 8.99 -20.41
C ILE A 728 23.18 7.48 -20.23
N HIS A 729 23.54 6.69 -21.27
CA HIS A 729 23.53 5.22 -21.16
C HIS A 729 24.46 4.71 -20.07
N ALA A 730 25.70 5.22 -20.03
CA ALA A 730 26.67 4.85 -19.00
C ALA A 730 26.19 5.22 -17.60
N PHE A 731 25.58 6.40 -17.46
CA PHE A 731 25.02 6.86 -16.19
C PHE A 731 23.84 5.98 -15.72
N MET A 732 22.89 5.68 -16.62
CA MET A 732 21.76 4.78 -16.28
C MET A 732 22.25 3.41 -15.82
N LYS A 733 23.26 2.86 -16.52
CA LYS A 733 23.87 1.60 -16.14
C LYS A 733 24.59 1.68 -14.79
N SER A 734 25.36 2.75 -14.54
CA SER A 734 26.06 2.93 -13.26
C SER A 734 25.10 3.02 -12.08
N MET A 735 23.93 3.69 -12.23
CA MET A 735 22.91 3.76 -11.17
C MET A 735 22.39 2.36 -10.77
N VAL A 736 22.18 1.48 -11.75
CA VAL A 736 21.76 0.11 -11.48
C VAL A 736 22.88 -0.68 -10.81
N GLU A 737 24.14 -0.56 -11.30
CA GLU A 737 25.31 -1.23 -10.73
C GLU A 737 25.57 -0.77 -9.27
N ASP A 738 25.47 0.52 -9.02
CA ASP A 738 25.64 1.09 -7.68
C ASP A 738 24.51 0.64 -6.73
N ALA A 739 23.28 0.60 -7.22
CA ALA A 739 22.16 0.05 -6.47
C ALA A 739 22.33 -1.45 -6.20
N GLN A 740 22.88 -2.23 -7.15
CA GLN A 740 23.20 -3.64 -6.93
C GLN A 740 24.29 -3.84 -5.88
N LYS A 741 25.26 -2.92 -5.74
CA LYS A 741 26.30 -2.98 -4.72
C LYS A 741 25.81 -2.55 -3.35
N SER A 742 25.13 -1.39 -3.29
CA SER A 742 24.72 -0.72 -2.04
C SER A 742 23.35 -1.17 -1.51
N GLY A 743 22.48 -1.73 -2.36
CA GLY A 743 21.06 -1.95 -2.05
C GLY A 743 20.20 -0.69 -2.12
N ARG A 744 20.77 0.46 -2.52
CA ARG A 744 20.13 1.78 -2.43
C ARG A 744 20.29 2.59 -3.71
N ALA A 745 19.30 3.46 -4.01
CA ALA A 745 19.44 4.54 -4.97
C ALA A 745 19.49 5.88 -4.22
N LYS A 746 20.36 6.84 -4.65
CA LYS A 746 20.57 8.13 -3.96
C LYS A 746 20.36 9.32 -4.88
N THR A 747 19.77 10.41 -4.34
CA THR A 747 19.66 11.72 -4.99
C THR A 747 20.95 12.55 -4.83
N LEU A 748 21.02 13.67 -5.52
CA LEU A 748 22.11 14.65 -5.41
C LEU A 748 22.25 15.19 -3.98
N PHE A 749 21.17 15.29 -3.21
CA PHE A 749 21.11 15.81 -1.85
C PHE A 749 21.22 14.74 -0.76
N GLY A 750 21.52 13.48 -1.15
CA GLY A 750 21.74 12.39 -0.20
C GLY A 750 20.48 11.61 0.19
N ARG A 751 19.30 12.03 -0.23
CA ARG A 751 18.08 11.21 -0.06
C ARG A 751 18.30 9.85 -0.69
N TYR A 752 17.92 8.78 0.00
CA TYR A 752 18.06 7.43 -0.55
C TYR A 752 16.76 6.63 -0.47
N ARG A 753 16.67 5.65 -1.31
CA ARG A 753 15.60 4.66 -1.31
C ARG A 753 16.20 3.28 -1.32
N GLU A 754 15.77 2.42 -0.40
CA GLU A 754 16.17 1.02 -0.36
C GLU A 754 15.52 0.22 -1.48
N LEU A 755 16.26 -0.71 -2.06
CA LEU A 755 15.88 -1.52 -3.19
C LEU A 755 16.11 -3.01 -2.88
N PRO A 756 15.35 -3.62 -1.97
CA PRO A 756 15.58 -5.00 -1.52
C PRO A 756 15.49 -6.02 -2.67
N ASP A 757 14.67 -5.72 -3.69
CA ASP A 757 14.48 -6.60 -4.85
C ASP A 757 15.52 -6.43 -5.97
N ILE A 758 16.53 -5.56 -5.83
CA ILE A 758 17.51 -5.26 -6.89
C ILE A 758 18.34 -6.50 -7.31
N ARG A 759 18.51 -7.46 -6.41
CA ARG A 759 19.21 -8.73 -6.65
C ARG A 759 18.24 -9.93 -6.71
N SER A 760 16.92 -9.70 -6.82
CA SER A 760 15.93 -10.77 -6.86
C SER A 760 16.14 -11.70 -8.05
N SER A 761 15.98 -13.00 -7.84
CA SER A 761 15.94 -14.01 -8.92
C SER A 761 14.70 -13.86 -9.80
N ASN A 762 13.61 -13.28 -9.26
CA ASN A 762 12.40 -13.00 -10.00
C ASN A 762 12.61 -11.82 -10.95
N PHE A 763 12.53 -12.09 -12.26
CA PHE A 763 12.75 -11.09 -13.31
C PHE A 763 11.88 -9.83 -13.15
N ASN A 764 10.59 -9.99 -12.86
CA ASN A 764 9.66 -8.85 -12.75
C ASN A 764 10.01 -7.95 -11.57
N ARG A 765 10.33 -8.52 -10.40
CA ARG A 765 10.76 -7.78 -9.21
C ARG A 765 12.08 -7.06 -9.46
N ARG A 766 13.07 -7.78 -9.97
CA ARG A 766 14.36 -7.20 -10.29
C ARG A 766 14.24 -6.08 -11.32
N SER A 767 13.53 -6.29 -12.42
CA SER A 767 13.32 -5.26 -13.45
C SER A 767 12.57 -4.03 -12.90
N PHE A 768 11.64 -4.20 -11.96
CA PHE A 768 11.01 -3.08 -11.28
C PHE A 768 12.01 -2.32 -10.41
N ALA A 769 12.84 -3.02 -9.63
CA ALA A 769 13.87 -2.41 -8.79
C ALA A 769 14.94 -1.69 -9.62
N GLU A 770 15.35 -2.24 -10.77
CA GLU A 770 16.28 -1.59 -11.71
C GLU A 770 15.70 -0.27 -12.27
N ARG A 771 14.42 -0.26 -12.69
CA ARG A 771 13.75 0.98 -13.08
C ARG A 771 13.68 1.99 -11.95
N THR A 772 13.40 1.53 -10.74
CA THR A 772 13.35 2.38 -9.55
C THR A 772 14.73 2.96 -9.24
N ALA A 773 15.81 2.17 -9.43
CA ALA A 773 17.19 2.63 -9.28
C ALA A 773 17.55 3.76 -10.25
N MET A 774 17.07 3.69 -11.48
CA MET A 774 17.28 4.74 -12.49
C MET A 774 16.45 6.00 -12.24
N ASN A 775 15.19 5.84 -11.83
CA ASN A 775 14.25 6.94 -11.66
C ASN A 775 14.47 7.74 -10.35
N THR A 776 14.74 7.06 -9.23
CA THR A 776 14.83 7.69 -7.90
C THR A 776 15.84 8.84 -7.83
N PRO A 777 17.08 8.74 -8.37
CA PRO A 777 18.05 9.82 -8.30
C PRO A 777 17.59 11.09 -9.04
N ILE A 778 16.93 10.93 -10.18
CA ILE A 778 16.48 12.05 -11.01
C ILE A 778 15.22 12.70 -10.43
N GLN A 779 14.19 11.91 -10.21
CA GLN A 779 12.91 12.41 -9.68
C GLN A 779 13.04 12.95 -8.26
N GLY A 780 13.82 12.25 -7.41
CA GLY A 780 14.05 12.70 -6.04
C GLY A 780 14.87 13.99 -5.98
N THR A 781 15.88 14.14 -6.84
CA THR A 781 16.64 15.40 -6.92
C THR A 781 15.75 16.55 -7.40
N ALA A 782 14.87 16.32 -8.38
CA ALA A 782 13.90 17.33 -8.81
C ALA A 782 12.95 17.74 -7.68
N ALA A 783 12.49 16.77 -6.88
CA ALA A 783 11.65 17.04 -5.70
C ALA A 783 12.40 17.85 -4.63
N ASP A 784 13.66 17.54 -4.38
CA ASP A 784 14.50 18.28 -3.43
C ASP A 784 14.75 19.71 -3.89
N ILE A 785 14.97 19.95 -5.19
CA ILE A 785 15.09 21.30 -5.79
C ILE A 785 13.80 22.10 -5.58
N MET A 786 12.63 21.50 -5.83
CA MET A 786 11.34 22.15 -5.59
C MET A 786 11.13 22.50 -4.11
N LYS A 787 11.49 21.62 -3.19
CA LYS A 787 11.41 21.89 -1.75
C LYS A 787 12.31 23.05 -1.32
N LEU A 788 13.53 23.10 -1.83
CA LEU A 788 14.45 24.22 -1.61
C LEU A 788 13.87 25.54 -2.16
N ALA A 789 13.26 25.50 -3.35
CA ALA A 789 12.61 26.66 -3.95
C ALA A 789 11.43 27.14 -3.08
N MET A 790 10.61 26.24 -2.54
CA MET A 790 9.50 26.58 -1.64
C MET A 790 10.00 27.28 -0.37
N ILE A 791 11.04 26.75 0.25
CA ILE A 791 11.65 27.31 1.47
C ILE A 791 12.17 28.72 1.18
N GLU A 792 12.93 28.88 0.11
CA GLU A 792 13.58 30.14 -0.21
C GLU A 792 12.57 31.23 -0.68
N VAL A 793 11.58 30.82 -1.48
CA VAL A 793 10.48 31.72 -1.89
C VAL A 793 9.69 32.21 -0.65
N SER A 794 9.32 31.27 0.25
CA SER A 794 8.59 31.63 1.46
C SER A 794 9.42 32.56 2.37
N ARG A 795 10.71 32.28 2.52
CA ARG A 795 11.64 33.13 3.27
C ARG A 795 11.71 34.56 2.71
N ARG A 796 11.94 34.70 1.38
CA ARG A 796 12.06 35.99 0.72
C ARG A 796 10.76 36.77 0.78
N ILE A 797 9.60 36.14 0.57
CA ILE A 797 8.29 36.80 0.70
C ILE A 797 8.14 37.44 2.08
N LYS A 798 8.54 36.76 3.14
CA LYS A 798 8.47 37.27 4.50
C LYS A 798 9.48 38.38 4.79
N GLU A 799 10.75 38.17 4.46
CA GLU A 799 11.84 39.10 4.74
C GLU A 799 11.70 40.40 3.95
N GLU A 800 11.21 40.34 2.71
CA GLU A 800 10.95 41.50 1.87
C GLU A 800 9.59 42.15 2.17
N GLY A 801 8.81 41.59 3.11
CA GLY A 801 7.58 42.23 3.62
C GLY A 801 6.39 42.17 2.68
N TYR A 802 6.33 41.18 1.74
CA TYR A 802 5.18 41.03 0.85
C TYR A 802 3.94 40.56 1.61
N LYS A 803 2.77 41.03 1.20
CA LYS A 803 1.45 40.54 1.64
C LYS A 803 1.04 39.26 0.92
N SER A 804 1.58 39.06 -0.29
CA SER A 804 1.39 37.88 -1.12
C SER A 804 1.91 36.63 -0.41
N ARG A 805 1.32 35.47 -0.71
CA ARG A 805 1.68 34.23 0.00
C ARG A 805 1.59 32.97 -0.89
N VAL A 806 2.39 31.98 -0.57
CA VAL A 806 2.36 30.67 -1.25
C VAL A 806 1.11 29.91 -0.83
N LEU A 807 0.41 29.31 -1.79
CA LEU A 807 -0.81 28.52 -1.52
C LEU A 807 -0.67 27.06 -1.83
N LEU A 808 -0.17 26.72 -3.03
CA LEU A 808 -0.15 25.36 -3.54
C LEU A 808 1.20 25.03 -4.15
N GLN A 809 1.55 23.77 -4.00
CA GLN A 809 2.59 23.09 -4.77
C GLN A 809 1.95 21.94 -5.54
N VAL A 810 2.11 21.91 -6.86
CA VAL A 810 1.51 20.90 -7.73
C VAL A 810 2.56 20.42 -8.74
N HIS A 811 3.11 19.22 -8.54
CA HIS A 811 4.19 18.66 -9.33
C HIS A 811 5.44 19.55 -9.35
N ASP A 812 5.71 20.25 -10.45
CA ASP A 812 6.84 21.15 -10.62
C ASP A 812 6.42 22.62 -10.57
N GLU A 813 5.18 22.91 -10.14
CA GLU A 813 4.51 24.20 -10.11
C GLU A 813 4.35 24.70 -8.66
N LEU A 814 4.60 26.00 -8.45
CA LEU A 814 4.33 26.73 -7.21
C LEU A 814 3.33 27.84 -7.49
N VAL A 815 2.22 27.89 -6.74
CA VAL A 815 1.14 28.86 -6.90
C VAL A 815 1.10 29.81 -5.73
N VAL A 816 1.12 31.09 -6.03
CA VAL A 816 1.11 32.20 -5.07
C VAL A 816 -0.13 33.06 -5.32
N GLU A 817 -0.87 33.46 -4.29
CA GLU A 817 -1.88 34.53 -4.41
C GLU A 817 -1.24 35.87 -4.09
N ALA A 818 -1.50 36.83 -4.96
CA ALA A 818 -0.80 38.12 -4.98
C ALA A 818 -1.72 39.33 -4.99
N VAL A 819 -1.25 40.43 -4.38
CA VAL A 819 -1.86 41.74 -4.51
C VAL A 819 -1.29 42.47 -5.72
N SER A 820 -2.10 43.32 -6.37
CA SER A 820 -1.75 43.96 -7.64
C SER A 820 -0.46 44.79 -7.58
N GLU A 821 -0.21 45.42 -6.45
CA GLU A 821 0.96 46.27 -6.26
C GLU A 821 2.28 45.51 -6.22
N GLU A 822 2.23 44.23 -5.83
CA GLU A 822 3.42 43.40 -5.64
C GLU A 822 3.72 42.50 -6.85
N LYS A 823 2.78 42.32 -7.77
CA LYS A 823 2.81 41.28 -8.78
C LYS A 823 4.07 41.25 -9.65
N GLU A 824 4.58 42.39 -10.14
CA GLU A 824 5.75 42.43 -11.02
C GLU A 824 7.05 42.09 -10.25
N ASN A 825 7.17 42.58 -9.03
CA ASN A 825 8.29 42.24 -8.16
C ASN A 825 8.24 40.79 -7.76
N LEU A 826 7.05 40.28 -7.46
CA LEU A 826 6.85 38.87 -7.08
C LEU A 826 7.13 37.88 -8.22
N LYS A 827 6.78 38.23 -9.48
CA LYS A 827 7.18 37.46 -10.66
C LYS A 827 8.68 37.36 -10.78
N THR A 828 9.36 38.49 -10.57
CA THR A 828 10.83 38.55 -10.59
C THR A 828 11.43 37.71 -9.46
N LEU A 829 10.92 37.89 -8.23
CA LEU A 829 11.34 37.11 -7.07
C LEU A 829 11.20 35.58 -7.29
N LEU A 830 10.02 35.15 -7.75
CA LEU A 830 9.75 33.72 -8.01
C LEU A 830 10.73 33.17 -9.05
N LYS A 831 10.89 33.88 -10.18
CA LYS A 831 11.78 33.45 -11.25
C LYS A 831 13.22 33.35 -10.78
N GLU A 832 13.77 34.41 -10.22
CA GLU A 832 15.14 34.47 -9.78
C GLU A 832 15.44 33.43 -8.71
N THR A 833 14.55 33.28 -7.72
CA THR A 833 14.71 32.33 -6.63
C THR A 833 14.69 30.89 -7.16
N MET A 834 13.71 30.53 -7.97
CA MET A 834 13.61 29.18 -8.48
C MET A 834 14.76 28.82 -9.43
N GLU A 835 15.24 29.79 -10.24
CA GLU A 835 16.35 29.56 -11.17
C GLU A 835 17.71 29.48 -10.46
N SER A 836 17.88 30.11 -9.28
CA SER A 836 19.15 30.20 -8.55
C SER A 836 19.28 29.30 -7.34
N VAL A 837 18.23 28.60 -6.92
CA VAL A 837 18.20 27.85 -5.65
C VAL A 837 19.25 26.73 -5.59
N VAL A 838 19.66 26.19 -6.74
CA VAL A 838 20.71 25.18 -6.87
C VAL A 838 21.53 25.44 -8.14
N GLU A 839 22.84 25.35 -8.02
CA GLU A 839 23.75 25.45 -9.16
C GLU A 839 23.93 24.09 -9.83
N LEU A 840 23.46 23.97 -11.08
CA LEU A 840 23.62 22.82 -11.94
C LEU A 840 24.57 23.13 -13.11
N LYS A 841 25.07 22.11 -13.81
CA LYS A 841 25.83 22.28 -15.08
C LYS A 841 24.98 22.91 -16.20
N VAL A 842 23.68 22.92 -16.04
CA VAL A 842 22.69 23.53 -16.93
C VAL A 842 21.85 24.54 -16.16
N PRO A 843 21.37 25.64 -16.79
CA PRO A 843 20.52 26.59 -16.08
C PRO A 843 19.19 25.93 -15.69
N LEU A 844 18.69 26.17 -14.49
CA LEU A 844 17.29 25.98 -14.16
C LEU A 844 16.48 27.09 -14.81
N ILE A 845 15.32 26.77 -15.36
CA ILE A 845 14.40 27.75 -15.96
C ILE A 845 13.05 27.61 -15.31
N ALA A 846 12.50 28.74 -14.86
CA ALA A 846 11.17 28.84 -14.28
C ALA A 846 10.29 29.72 -15.18
N ASP A 847 9.20 29.15 -15.67
CA ASP A 847 8.21 29.86 -16.48
C ASP A 847 7.16 30.47 -15.53
N VAL A 848 6.96 31.78 -15.56
CA VAL A 848 6.08 32.50 -14.65
C VAL A 848 4.85 33.00 -15.38
N HIS A 849 3.68 32.69 -14.88
CA HIS A 849 2.39 33.06 -15.46
C HIS A 849 1.51 33.77 -14.43
N GLU A 850 0.64 34.64 -14.89
CA GLU A 850 -0.34 35.39 -14.09
C GLU A 850 -1.75 35.05 -14.57
N GLY A 851 -2.71 34.95 -13.64
CA GLY A 851 -4.11 34.70 -13.99
C GLY A 851 -5.07 35.15 -12.89
N LYS A 852 -6.31 35.43 -13.28
CA LYS A 852 -7.40 35.73 -12.33
C LYS A 852 -7.97 34.46 -11.67
N ASN A 853 -7.58 33.34 -12.13
CA ASN A 853 -7.92 32.03 -11.58
C ASN A 853 -6.80 31.06 -11.88
N TRP A 854 -6.84 29.88 -11.25
CA TRP A 854 -5.76 28.90 -11.38
C TRP A 854 -5.59 28.31 -12.80
N ALA A 855 -6.65 28.30 -13.63
CA ALA A 855 -6.54 27.85 -15.01
C ALA A 855 -5.83 28.88 -15.92
N GLU A 856 -5.98 30.15 -15.65
CA GLU A 856 -5.33 31.24 -16.39
C GLU A 856 -3.86 31.43 -16.02
N ALA A 857 -3.51 31.14 -14.78
CA ALA A 857 -2.15 31.24 -14.25
C ALA A 857 -1.26 30.06 -14.72
N LYS A 858 -1.44 29.57 -15.98
CA LYS A 858 -0.64 28.46 -16.53
C LYS A 858 -0.36 28.60 -18.02
#